data_4e35f6eca13be602cbec16e7f500b713
#
_entry.id   4e35f6eca13be602cbec16e7f500b713
#
_cell.length_a   1.000
_cell.length_b   1.000
_cell.length_c   1.000
_cell.angle_alpha   90.00
_cell.angle_beta   90.00
_cell.angle_gamma   90.00
#
_symmetry.space_group_name_H-M   'P 1'
#
loop_
_entity.id
_entity.type
_entity.pdbx_description
1 polymer ?
#
loop_
_entity_poly.entity_id
_entity_poly.type
_entity_poly.pdbx_seq_one_letter_code
_entity_poly.pdbx_strand_id
1 'polypeptide(L)'
;MHKLRHATGWFLSALFFMTGGCDSVDPKASSGVDRESEITIYRDAYGTPQVFAESNYGVYFGFGYAVAQDRLFQMEMLKRTAQGRVAEVLGSDYLTLDKKLRTEYNHPIVRRQVEQLAQSDLDILQGYADGMNEWIERVSDQQVVLLPKPFADFGFMPSEWTAYDVATIFVGSIAHRYADFNSERDNLEFLRAMELRHGKQSGWALFNTIKWLTDDDSPTTIPRSGAISHQELIRPTYLTETRELPPLARTVTDSAGRYAGLSRGGDGADRFKTRVAERGYLSHPEFSPASNYWAVSQVSDAAGMLLNGPQFGFATPSYVYGIGLHGGDFDVVGNTLLALPSLLFAHNNFLAWGSTAGISDQTDEFWLTLNPENPEQYWHDGQWVAFDVWPERILVQGEEDVVVKARRAKQGMVLAHDPAAGLAVARARAWEGKAVQDLMTWVWLATESTLEAAERRLEGKTTNINMYTMDRDGRLGYVHSGHYPRRAAGHDPRLPALGDGSVDWQGMRPYDDNPKVRNPSTGHIINWNNRPAPEWISSDLWSYTWSRADRVHILMDQVEAVRGATVAEVVAINERSSFEDVNHRYLMPLLQAAVLEASSDEAAAVALLADWDKSWRVDEKGFYGPAPTLMEAFVDQLQRQVFLDDVGEDQYYRFAATGYPNQPLGASWGTSVAMRALVHWLDEKTAGKEPAFDLLNGEPVEAVVLRSLRGALQKLSQEQGSEMQVWRLAAAPMEWPPYNFRGVPQADSDNVLSLPGYQNRGSENNVFVATGEGIEARDVIPGGQGGHRMTSGEPGAHYDDQLKLYAQFGYKPVPFTRTDVEASAVSRETVMLR
;
A
#
# COMPACT_ATOMS: atom_id res chain seq x y z
N MET A 1 -17.77 2.06 72.69
CA MET A 1 -17.32 1.20 73.78
C MET A 1 -16.05 0.50 73.41
N HIS A 2 -15.02 0.81 74.17
CA HIS A 2 -13.78 0.05 74.50
C HIS A 2 -12.89 -0.46 73.39
N LYS A 3 -11.71 -0.04 73.27
CA LYS A 3 -10.44 0.32 73.96
C LYS A 3 -9.30 -0.38 73.17
N LEU A 4 -8.42 0.38 72.59
CA LEU A 4 -7.02 0.71 72.92
C LEU A 4 -6.18 -0.47 73.47
N ARG A 5 -5.04 -0.74 72.88
CA ARG A 5 -3.74 -0.50 73.51
C ARG A 5 -2.55 -0.70 72.54
N HIS A 6 -1.60 0.25 72.65
CA HIS A 6 -0.25 0.36 72.12
C HIS A 6 0.70 -0.78 72.43
N ALA A 7 1.71 -1.00 71.61
CA ALA A 7 3.09 -1.19 72.06
C ALA A 7 4.10 -0.77 70.99
N THR A 8 4.88 0.22 71.37
CA THR A 8 6.10 0.74 70.75
C THR A 8 7.28 -0.21 70.93
N GLY A 9 8.14 -0.36 70.00
CA GLY A 9 9.45 -0.98 70.11
C GLY A 9 10.43 -0.46 69.02
N TRP A 10 11.33 0.40 69.49
CA TRP A 10 12.48 0.90 68.73
C TRP A 10 13.55 -0.17 68.63
N PHE A 11 14.21 -0.31 67.44
CA PHE A 11 15.61 -0.71 67.37
C PHE A 11 16.32 -0.14 66.16
N LEU A 12 17.54 0.32 66.45
CA LEU A 12 18.57 1.05 65.75
C LEU A 12 18.97 0.56 64.36
N SER A 13 19.44 1.59 63.61
CA SER A 13 20.27 1.60 62.41
C SER A 13 21.43 0.60 62.33
N ALA A 14 21.62 -0.04 61.17
CA ALA A 14 22.93 -0.43 60.66
C ALA A 14 22.99 -0.15 59.15
N LEU A 15 23.78 0.85 58.77
CA LEU A 15 24.20 1.12 57.37
C LEU A 15 25.13 -0.03 56.94
N PHE A 16 24.70 -0.79 55.92
CA PHE A 16 25.63 -1.59 55.09
C PHE A 16 25.61 -1.05 53.67
N PHE A 17 26.75 -0.44 53.26
CA PHE A 17 27.09 -0.23 51.89
C PHE A 17 27.34 -1.61 51.23
N MET A 18 26.47 -2.08 50.38
CA MET A 18 26.80 -3.11 49.42
C MET A 18 26.82 -2.46 48.01
N THR A 19 27.97 -2.38 47.43
CA THR A 19 28.21 -2.22 46.04
C THR A 19 27.60 -3.43 45.32
N GLY A 20 26.39 -3.31 44.82
CA GLY A 20 25.80 -4.29 43.91
C GLY A 20 26.22 -3.98 42.48
N GLY A 21 27.04 -4.86 41.91
CA GLY A 21 27.35 -4.85 40.49
C GLY A 21 26.04 -4.96 39.66
N CYS A 22 25.98 -4.27 38.56
CA CYS A 22 25.02 -4.54 37.50
C CYS A 22 25.28 -5.97 37.02
N ASP A 23 24.54 -6.93 37.46
CA ASP A 23 24.38 -8.20 36.76
C ASP A 23 23.59 -7.89 35.49
N SER A 24 24.33 -7.96 34.38
CA SER A 24 23.74 -8.13 33.05
C SER A 24 22.83 -9.35 33.09
N VAL A 25 21.54 -9.14 32.99
CA VAL A 25 20.58 -10.21 32.73
C VAL A 25 20.95 -10.79 31.38
N ASP A 26 21.56 -11.97 31.41
CA ASP A 26 21.86 -12.79 30.26
C ASP A 26 20.53 -13.15 29.58
N PRO A 27 20.26 -12.76 28.30
CA PRO A 27 19.01 -13.08 27.63
C PRO A 27 18.91 -14.56 27.22
N LYS A 28 19.80 -15.41 27.73
CA LYS A 28 19.79 -16.87 27.49
C LYS A 28 19.07 -17.67 28.59
N ALA A 29 17.90 -17.22 29.04
CA ALA A 29 16.97 -18.14 29.67
C ALA A 29 16.22 -18.89 28.57
N SER A 30 16.79 -20.00 28.12
CA SER A 30 16.22 -20.90 27.14
C SER A 30 14.84 -21.40 27.58
N SER A 31 13.81 -21.10 26.81
CA SER A 31 12.62 -21.96 26.68
C SER A 31 13.11 -23.38 26.41
N GLY A 32 12.56 -24.37 27.08
CA GLY A 32 12.88 -25.78 26.87
C GLY A 32 12.36 -26.31 25.52
N VAL A 33 12.68 -25.65 24.43
CA VAL A 33 12.48 -26.14 23.07
C VAL A 33 13.60 -27.13 22.82
N ASP A 34 13.24 -28.34 22.45
CA ASP A 34 14.18 -29.41 22.08
C ASP A 34 14.97 -28.93 20.85
N ARG A 35 16.20 -28.41 21.08
CA ARG A 35 17.02 -27.73 20.05
C ARG A 35 17.70 -28.71 19.08
N GLU A 36 17.41 -30.00 19.19
CA GLU A 36 17.94 -31.04 18.29
C GLU A 36 16.95 -31.46 17.18
N SER A 37 15.86 -30.74 16.95
CA SER A 37 14.90 -31.09 15.91
C SER A 37 15.41 -30.76 14.51
N GLU A 38 15.14 -31.69 13.59
CA GLU A 38 15.46 -31.57 12.17
C GLU A 38 14.44 -30.68 11.47
N ILE A 39 14.92 -29.70 10.69
CA ILE A 39 14.10 -28.90 9.77
C ILE A 39 14.39 -29.36 8.35
N THR A 40 13.35 -29.74 7.61
CA THR A 40 13.48 -30.12 6.19
C THR A 40 12.87 -29.02 5.31
N ILE A 41 13.62 -28.56 4.32
CA ILE A 41 13.19 -27.58 3.32
C ILE A 41 13.22 -28.25 1.94
N TYR A 42 12.05 -28.38 1.32
CA TYR A 42 11.93 -28.79 -0.09
C TYR A 42 11.78 -27.53 -0.96
N ARG A 43 12.30 -27.57 -2.18
CA ARG A 43 12.04 -26.51 -3.17
C ARG A 43 11.53 -27.11 -4.47
N ASP A 44 10.51 -26.47 -5.05
CA ASP A 44 9.96 -26.83 -6.36
C ASP A 44 10.84 -26.31 -7.51
N ALA A 45 10.40 -26.54 -8.75
CA ALA A 45 11.11 -26.10 -9.96
C ALA A 45 11.24 -24.57 -10.11
N TYR A 46 10.51 -23.78 -9.34
CA TYR A 46 10.56 -22.33 -9.27
C TYR A 46 11.24 -21.81 -7.99
N GLY A 47 11.81 -22.70 -7.21
CA GLY A 47 12.54 -22.36 -5.99
C GLY A 47 11.66 -22.06 -4.78
N THR A 48 10.34 -22.24 -4.85
CA THR A 48 9.44 -21.99 -3.73
C THR A 48 9.74 -22.95 -2.58
N PRO A 49 10.13 -22.48 -1.38
CA PRO A 49 10.45 -23.37 -0.27
C PRO A 49 9.18 -23.86 0.43
N GLN A 50 9.24 -25.11 0.88
CA GLN A 50 8.26 -25.79 1.72
C GLN A 50 8.97 -26.30 2.97
N VAL A 51 8.69 -25.68 4.11
CA VAL A 51 9.39 -25.91 5.38
C VAL A 51 8.60 -26.91 6.22
N PHE A 52 9.25 -27.99 6.67
CA PHE A 52 8.70 -28.97 7.59
C PHE A 52 9.52 -28.99 8.89
N ALA A 53 8.86 -28.82 10.03
CA ALA A 53 9.47 -28.89 11.36
C ALA A 53 8.43 -29.34 12.40
N GLU A 54 8.84 -29.69 13.62
CA GLU A 54 7.95 -30.18 14.66
C GLU A 54 7.28 -29.06 15.48
N SER A 55 7.90 -27.88 15.56
CA SER A 55 7.45 -26.78 16.42
C SER A 55 7.25 -25.47 15.64
N ASN A 56 6.48 -24.53 16.20
CA ASN A 56 6.32 -23.17 15.64
C ASN A 56 7.68 -22.48 15.46
N TYR A 57 8.55 -22.55 16.45
CA TYR A 57 9.92 -22.02 16.37
C TYR A 57 10.69 -22.63 15.18
N GLY A 58 10.68 -23.96 15.03
CA GLY A 58 11.37 -24.66 13.94
C GLY A 58 10.84 -24.30 12.56
N VAL A 59 9.51 -24.20 12.41
CA VAL A 59 8.89 -23.77 11.13
C VAL A 59 9.33 -22.36 10.77
N TYR A 60 9.33 -21.44 11.71
CA TYR A 60 9.73 -20.04 11.44
C TYR A 60 11.25 -19.88 11.35
N PHE A 61 12.04 -20.73 11.99
CA PHE A 61 13.48 -20.81 11.75
C PHE A 61 13.76 -21.21 10.28
N GLY A 62 13.12 -22.26 9.79
CA GLY A 62 13.23 -22.67 8.39
C GLY A 62 12.75 -21.57 7.42
N PHE A 63 11.74 -20.80 7.80
CA PHE A 63 11.27 -19.65 7.04
C PHE A 63 12.38 -18.58 6.93
N GLY A 64 12.92 -18.10 8.05
CA GLY A 64 13.98 -17.09 8.06
C GLY A 64 15.23 -17.55 7.32
N TYR A 65 15.59 -18.82 7.48
CA TYR A 65 16.72 -19.43 6.77
C TYR A 65 16.52 -19.41 5.24
N ALA A 66 15.34 -19.84 4.74
CA ALA A 66 15.02 -19.83 3.30
C ALA A 66 14.97 -18.42 2.71
N VAL A 67 14.42 -17.45 3.46
CA VAL A 67 14.43 -16.04 3.06
C VAL A 67 15.85 -15.48 2.97
N ALA A 68 16.70 -15.82 3.92
CA ALA A 68 18.10 -15.37 3.89
C ALA A 68 18.85 -15.94 2.68
N GLN A 69 18.58 -17.20 2.29
CA GLN A 69 19.13 -17.76 1.05
C GLN A 69 18.76 -16.96 -0.19
N ASP A 70 17.52 -16.50 -0.29
CA ASP A 70 16.97 -15.93 -1.51
C ASP A 70 17.00 -14.39 -1.54
N ARG A 71 16.93 -13.72 -0.37
CA ARG A 71 16.62 -12.29 -0.27
C ARG A 71 17.49 -11.52 0.73
N LEU A 72 18.65 -12.04 1.14
CA LEU A 72 19.46 -11.50 2.25
C LEU A 72 19.72 -9.99 2.15
N PHE A 73 20.17 -9.52 0.97
CA PHE A 73 20.45 -8.08 0.79
C PHE A 73 19.18 -7.22 0.88
N GLN A 74 18.09 -7.64 0.24
CA GLN A 74 16.79 -6.94 0.32
C GLN A 74 16.36 -6.80 1.78
N MET A 75 16.39 -7.89 2.55
CA MET A 75 15.95 -7.91 3.94
C MET A 75 16.87 -7.09 4.86
N GLU A 76 18.18 -7.13 4.65
CA GLU A 76 19.13 -6.30 5.41
C GLU A 76 18.86 -4.81 5.18
N MET A 77 18.66 -4.40 3.93
CA MET A 77 18.39 -2.99 3.62
C MET A 77 17.01 -2.54 4.09
N LEU A 78 15.98 -3.41 4.06
CA LEU A 78 14.69 -3.13 4.66
C LEU A 78 14.78 -2.92 6.18
N LYS A 79 15.52 -3.79 6.89
CA LYS A 79 15.79 -3.66 8.32
C LYS A 79 16.44 -2.32 8.64
N ARG A 80 17.51 -1.96 7.92
CA ARG A 80 18.21 -0.69 8.11
C ARG A 80 17.33 0.51 7.81
N THR A 81 16.54 0.45 6.74
CA THR A 81 15.60 1.50 6.39
C THR A 81 14.54 1.67 7.47
N ALA A 82 13.89 0.60 7.91
CA ALA A 82 12.86 0.65 8.93
C ALA A 82 13.36 1.24 10.27
N GLN A 83 14.65 1.08 10.57
CA GLN A 83 15.27 1.54 11.80
C GLN A 83 15.99 2.90 11.68
N GLY A 84 16.08 3.51 10.49
CA GLY A 84 16.88 4.72 10.27
C GLY A 84 18.36 4.46 10.53
N ARG A 85 18.93 3.43 9.89
CA ARG A 85 20.33 2.96 10.02
C ARG A 85 21.02 2.79 8.67
N VAL A 86 20.55 3.47 7.64
CA VAL A 86 21.12 3.37 6.29
C VAL A 86 22.46 4.08 6.20
N ALA A 87 22.59 5.26 6.83
CA ALA A 87 23.84 6.02 6.87
C ALA A 87 25.02 5.26 7.51
N GLU A 88 24.74 4.28 8.36
CA GLU A 88 25.72 3.40 8.99
C GLU A 88 26.56 2.60 7.95
N VAL A 89 25.99 2.31 6.80
CA VAL A 89 26.62 1.49 5.74
C VAL A 89 26.71 2.17 4.38
N LEU A 90 25.89 3.21 4.10
CA LEU A 90 25.90 3.93 2.83
C LEU A 90 26.32 5.42 2.97
N GLY A 91 26.71 5.87 4.17
CA GLY A 91 27.28 7.20 4.40
C GLY A 91 26.25 8.32 4.55
N SER A 92 26.78 9.56 4.63
CA SER A 92 26.05 10.76 4.99
C SER A 92 24.96 11.18 4.01
N ASP A 93 24.95 10.69 2.77
CA ASP A 93 23.87 10.95 1.80
C ASP A 93 22.50 10.46 2.30
N TYR A 94 22.50 9.45 3.17
CA TYR A 94 21.30 8.89 3.78
C TYR A 94 20.97 9.46 5.18
N LEU A 95 21.81 10.34 5.71
CA LEU A 95 21.62 10.89 7.06
C LEU A 95 20.29 11.63 7.23
N THR A 96 19.85 12.37 6.21
CA THR A 96 18.55 13.06 6.24
C THR A 96 17.39 12.08 6.33
N LEU A 97 17.44 10.97 5.59
CA LEU A 97 16.45 9.91 5.68
C LEU A 97 16.44 9.28 7.06
N ASP A 98 17.61 8.91 7.60
CA ASP A 98 17.72 8.29 8.92
C ASP A 98 17.20 9.20 10.04
N LYS A 99 17.52 10.51 10.00
CA LYS A 99 16.95 11.49 10.92
C LYS A 99 15.43 11.46 10.90
N LYS A 100 14.83 11.48 9.70
CA LYS A 100 13.38 11.43 9.52
C LYS A 100 12.80 10.15 10.12
N LEU A 101 13.35 8.97 9.78
CA LEU A 101 12.85 7.67 10.25
C LEU A 101 12.96 7.50 11.76
N ARG A 102 14.04 8.03 12.38
CA ARG A 102 14.26 8.03 13.83
C ARG A 102 13.28 8.93 14.58
N THR A 103 12.77 9.98 13.96
CA THR A 103 11.84 10.93 14.60
C THR A 103 10.39 10.72 14.20
N GLU A 104 10.11 10.03 13.07
CA GLU A 104 8.76 9.78 12.56
C GLU A 104 8.05 8.65 13.29
N TYR A 105 8.79 7.62 13.75
CA TYR A 105 8.25 6.46 14.43
C TYR A 105 8.68 6.37 15.89
N ASN A 106 7.81 5.81 16.72
CA ASN A 106 8.08 5.58 18.14
C ASN A 106 8.80 4.24 18.34
N HIS A 107 10.11 4.19 18.04
CA HIS A 107 10.92 2.99 18.22
C HIS A 107 10.89 2.41 19.65
N PRO A 108 10.91 3.22 20.73
CA PRO A 108 10.75 2.72 22.09
C PRO A 108 9.44 1.95 22.33
N ILE A 109 8.32 2.36 21.71
CA ILE A 109 7.04 1.66 21.88
C ILE A 109 7.03 0.30 21.18
N VAL A 110 7.69 0.20 20.01
CA VAL A 110 7.83 -1.07 19.28
C VAL A 110 8.67 -2.07 20.10
N ARG A 111 9.78 -1.61 20.71
CA ARG A 111 10.59 -2.45 21.62
C ARG A 111 9.75 -3.00 22.78
N ARG A 112 9.01 -2.14 23.46
CA ARG A 112 8.12 -2.56 24.56
C ARG A 112 7.06 -3.56 24.12
N GLN A 113 6.49 -3.41 22.90
CA GLN A 113 5.54 -4.38 22.38
C GLN A 113 6.18 -5.76 22.18
N VAL A 114 7.39 -5.82 21.63
CA VAL A 114 8.14 -7.09 21.45
C VAL A 114 8.47 -7.71 22.83
N GLU A 115 8.93 -6.91 23.78
CA GLU A 115 9.23 -7.37 25.16
C GLU A 115 8.00 -7.89 25.92
N GLN A 116 6.80 -7.50 25.53
CA GLN A 116 5.52 -7.89 26.14
C GLN A 116 4.79 -9.01 25.41
N LEU A 117 5.36 -9.54 24.31
CA LEU A 117 4.76 -10.66 23.59
C LEU A 117 4.62 -11.90 24.46
N ALA A 118 3.58 -12.68 24.20
CA ALA A 118 3.47 -14.04 24.71
C ALA A 118 4.63 -14.89 24.16
N GLN A 119 5.02 -15.93 24.89
CA GLN A 119 6.14 -16.79 24.45
C GLN A 119 5.90 -17.40 23.07
N SER A 120 4.67 -17.82 22.77
CA SER A 120 4.29 -18.34 21.45
C SER A 120 4.52 -17.36 20.30
N ASP A 121 4.29 -16.07 20.52
CA ASP A 121 4.52 -15.02 19.53
C ASP A 121 6.01 -14.71 19.41
N LEU A 122 6.70 -14.68 20.55
CA LEU A 122 8.15 -14.47 20.58
C LEU A 122 8.91 -15.61 19.89
N ASP A 123 8.49 -16.87 20.09
CA ASP A 123 9.08 -18.04 19.43
C ASP A 123 9.00 -17.94 17.89
N ILE A 124 7.93 -17.37 17.37
CA ILE A 124 7.77 -17.13 15.93
C ILE A 124 8.77 -16.08 15.41
N LEU A 125 8.80 -14.91 16.05
CA LEU A 125 9.69 -13.82 15.61
C LEU A 125 11.16 -14.16 15.83
N GLN A 126 11.48 -14.82 16.95
CA GLN A 126 12.84 -15.24 17.27
C GLN A 126 13.29 -16.40 16.36
N GLY A 127 12.43 -17.40 16.12
CA GLY A 127 12.72 -18.46 15.16
C GLY A 127 13.08 -17.92 13.79
N TYR A 128 12.30 -16.98 13.28
CA TYR A 128 12.61 -16.33 12.00
C TYR A 128 13.97 -15.61 12.03
N ALA A 129 14.25 -14.82 13.09
CA ALA A 129 15.51 -14.11 13.23
C ALA A 129 16.70 -15.07 13.32
N ASP A 130 16.59 -16.14 14.09
CA ASP A 130 17.64 -17.15 14.27
C ASP A 130 17.90 -17.94 12.98
N GLY A 131 16.85 -18.20 12.17
CA GLY A 131 17.01 -18.78 10.84
C GLY A 131 17.79 -17.86 9.88
N MET A 132 17.50 -16.54 9.90
CA MET A 132 18.30 -15.54 9.17
C MET A 132 19.78 -15.58 9.63
N ASN A 133 20.02 -15.64 10.93
CA ASN A 133 21.36 -15.65 11.52
C ASN A 133 22.15 -16.92 11.15
N GLU A 134 21.53 -18.09 11.14
CA GLU A 134 22.18 -19.34 10.72
C GLU A 134 22.71 -19.24 9.28
N TRP A 135 21.92 -18.63 8.36
CA TRP A 135 22.41 -18.41 6.99
C TRP A 135 23.49 -17.35 6.91
N ILE A 136 23.39 -16.25 7.68
CA ILE A 136 24.42 -15.21 7.76
C ILE A 136 25.75 -15.78 8.25
N GLU A 137 25.76 -16.70 9.21
CA GLU A 137 26.98 -17.40 9.67
C GLU A 137 27.63 -18.18 8.51
N ARG A 138 26.84 -18.94 7.75
CA ARG A 138 27.34 -19.67 6.56
C ARG A 138 27.87 -18.72 5.48
N VAL A 139 27.22 -17.60 5.23
CA VAL A 139 27.73 -16.57 4.31
C VAL A 139 29.05 -16.00 4.79
N SER A 140 29.21 -15.77 6.10
CA SER A 140 30.45 -15.26 6.68
C SER A 140 31.62 -16.24 6.49
N ASP A 141 31.35 -17.53 6.57
CA ASP A 141 32.33 -18.59 6.38
C ASP A 141 32.70 -18.83 4.90
N GLN A 142 31.78 -18.59 3.98
CA GLN A 142 31.87 -18.91 2.56
C GLN A 142 31.58 -17.69 1.66
N GLN A 143 32.12 -16.52 1.99
CA GLN A 143 31.80 -15.22 1.33
C GLN A 143 31.94 -15.24 -0.19
N VAL A 144 32.96 -15.89 -0.71
CA VAL A 144 33.25 -15.94 -2.16
C VAL A 144 32.10 -16.60 -2.95
N VAL A 145 31.37 -17.52 -2.32
CA VAL A 145 30.33 -18.31 -2.97
C VAL A 145 28.92 -17.85 -2.62
N LEU A 146 28.69 -17.44 -1.35
CA LEU A 146 27.36 -17.23 -0.81
C LEU A 146 26.98 -15.75 -0.61
N LEU A 147 27.94 -14.81 -0.59
CA LEU A 147 27.66 -13.40 -0.37
C LEU A 147 26.98 -12.80 -1.61
N PRO A 148 25.77 -12.22 -1.51
CA PRO A 148 25.16 -11.46 -2.60
C PRO A 148 26.02 -10.29 -3.04
N LYS A 149 26.13 -10.09 -4.37
CA LYS A 149 26.96 -9.06 -4.99
C LYS A 149 26.80 -7.66 -4.39
N PRO A 150 25.57 -7.16 -4.08
CA PRO A 150 25.42 -5.82 -3.54
C PRO A 150 26.17 -5.57 -2.22
N PHE A 151 26.34 -6.57 -1.35
CA PHE A 151 27.16 -6.40 -0.14
C PHE A 151 28.61 -6.09 -0.46
N ALA A 152 29.18 -6.78 -1.47
CA ALA A 152 30.55 -6.52 -1.92
C ALA A 152 30.67 -5.15 -2.61
N ASP A 153 29.68 -4.76 -3.42
CA ASP A 153 29.65 -3.48 -4.12
C ASP A 153 29.60 -2.29 -3.14
N PHE A 154 28.80 -2.40 -2.08
CA PHE A 154 28.68 -1.36 -1.04
C PHE A 154 29.70 -1.49 0.09
N GLY A 155 30.45 -2.57 0.15
CA GLY A 155 31.57 -2.76 1.09
C GLY A 155 31.16 -3.01 2.53
N PHE A 156 30.06 -3.73 2.79
CA PHE A 156 29.64 -4.10 4.14
C PHE A 156 29.13 -5.56 4.20
N MET A 157 28.95 -6.09 5.40
CA MET A 157 28.43 -7.44 5.65
C MET A 157 27.03 -7.39 6.26
N PRO A 158 26.19 -8.44 6.06
CA PRO A 158 24.94 -8.52 6.77
C PRO A 158 25.14 -8.53 8.28
N SER A 159 24.20 -7.97 9.02
CA SER A 159 24.26 -7.89 10.49
C SER A 159 23.30 -8.88 11.14
N GLU A 160 23.55 -9.22 12.41
CA GLU A 160 22.69 -10.08 13.23
C GLU A 160 21.24 -9.57 13.27
N TRP A 161 20.30 -10.51 13.39
CA TRP A 161 18.87 -10.28 13.46
C TRP A 161 18.29 -10.67 14.82
N THR A 162 17.29 -9.93 15.26
CA THR A 162 16.50 -10.15 16.47
C THR A 162 15.00 -10.08 16.18
N ALA A 163 14.17 -10.55 17.10
CA ALA A 163 12.71 -10.40 17.01
C ALA A 163 12.28 -8.92 16.84
N TYR A 164 13.01 -7.98 17.41
CA TYR A 164 12.78 -6.54 17.23
C TYR A 164 13.00 -6.09 15.78
N ASP A 165 14.02 -6.62 15.11
CA ASP A 165 14.31 -6.29 13.71
C ASP A 165 13.17 -6.71 12.80
N VAL A 166 12.64 -7.91 12.99
CA VAL A 166 11.48 -8.44 12.27
C VAL A 166 10.25 -7.55 12.48
N ALA A 167 9.92 -7.23 13.73
CA ALA A 167 8.80 -6.36 14.07
C ALA A 167 8.95 -4.95 13.49
N THR A 168 10.16 -4.39 13.51
CA THR A 168 10.43 -3.04 13.01
C THR A 168 10.24 -2.94 11.49
N ILE A 169 10.60 -3.99 10.72
CA ILE A 169 10.34 -4.02 9.28
C ILE A 169 8.84 -3.94 9.02
N PHE A 170 8.00 -4.66 9.75
CA PHE A 170 6.55 -4.57 9.60
C PHE A 170 6.04 -3.13 9.83
N VAL A 171 6.51 -2.47 10.88
CA VAL A 171 6.14 -1.07 11.18
C VAL A 171 6.59 -0.12 10.07
N GLY A 172 7.86 -0.17 9.70
CA GLY A 172 8.45 0.75 8.72
C GLY A 172 8.06 0.48 7.26
N SER A 173 7.45 -0.67 6.96
CA SER A 173 7.03 -1.05 5.62
C SER A 173 5.51 -1.23 5.50
N ILE A 174 4.93 -2.24 6.13
CA ILE A 174 3.51 -2.60 5.96
C ILE A 174 2.59 -1.56 6.61
N ALA A 175 2.80 -1.24 7.90
CA ALA A 175 1.99 -0.22 8.57
C ALA A 175 2.17 1.14 7.91
N HIS A 176 3.40 1.53 7.55
CA HIS A 176 3.67 2.75 6.78
C HIS A 176 2.94 2.77 5.44
N ARG A 177 2.99 1.67 4.68
CA ARG A 177 2.39 1.61 3.34
C ARG A 177 0.86 1.63 3.34
N TYR A 178 0.21 0.96 4.31
CA TYR A 178 -1.24 0.74 4.30
C TYR A 178 -2.01 1.54 5.33
N ALA A 179 -1.34 2.17 6.28
CA ALA A 179 -2.00 2.85 7.39
C ALA A 179 -1.45 4.25 7.71
N ASP A 180 -0.41 4.71 7.00
CA ASP A 180 0.21 6.03 7.22
C ASP A 180 -0.01 6.98 6.03
N PHE A 181 -1.09 6.78 5.28
CA PHE A 181 -1.50 7.70 4.22
C PHE A 181 -1.91 9.03 4.82
N ASN A 182 -1.41 10.13 4.24
CA ASN A 182 -1.82 11.46 4.62
C ASN A 182 -1.51 12.46 3.50
N SER A 183 -2.50 13.21 3.06
CA SER A 183 -2.40 14.28 2.08
C SER A 183 -2.93 15.61 2.60
N GLU A 184 -3.20 15.74 3.89
CA GLU A 184 -3.81 16.94 4.46
C GLU A 184 -3.02 18.22 4.15
N ARG A 185 -1.67 18.17 4.21
CA ARG A 185 -0.83 19.32 3.84
C ARG A 185 -0.92 19.66 2.35
N ASP A 186 -0.91 18.63 1.50
CA ASP A 186 -1.05 18.80 0.05
C ASP A 186 -2.41 19.40 -0.30
N ASN A 187 -3.46 18.95 0.40
CA ASN A 187 -4.81 19.46 0.28
C ASN A 187 -4.89 20.93 0.74
N LEU A 188 -4.25 21.27 1.85
CA LEU A 188 -4.17 22.65 2.35
C LEU A 188 -3.43 23.56 1.38
N GLU A 189 -2.30 23.11 0.82
CA GLU A 189 -1.55 23.86 -0.19
C GLU A 189 -2.40 24.15 -1.42
N PHE A 190 -3.10 23.12 -1.92
CA PHE A 190 -4.01 23.28 -3.05
C PHE A 190 -5.14 24.26 -2.73
N LEU A 191 -5.81 24.10 -1.58
CA LEU A 191 -6.86 25.01 -1.15
C LEU A 191 -6.36 26.47 -1.10
N ARG A 192 -5.16 26.71 -0.53
CA ARG A 192 -4.58 28.06 -0.46
C ARG A 192 -4.24 28.62 -1.84
N ALA A 193 -3.77 27.79 -2.77
CA ALA A 193 -3.55 28.22 -4.15
C ALA A 193 -4.87 28.63 -4.84
N MET A 194 -5.94 27.88 -4.58
CA MET A 194 -7.28 28.22 -5.12
C MET A 194 -7.87 29.46 -4.47
N GLU A 195 -7.70 29.66 -3.15
CA GLU A 195 -8.10 30.90 -2.48
C GLU A 195 -7.39 32.13 -3.05
N LEU A 196 -6.09 32.02 -3.37
CA LEU A 196 -5.32 33.08 -3.99
C LEU A 196 -5.80 33.39 -5.41
N ARG A 197 -6.21 32.39 -6.18
CA ARG A 197 -6.66 32.52 -7.59
C ARG A 197 -8.08 33.02 -7.70
N HIS A 198 -9.02 32.52 -6.93
CA HIS A 198 -10.46 32.73 -7.06
C HIS A 198 -11.09 33.54 -5.92
N GLY A 199 -10.33 33.86 -4.89
CA GLY A 199 -10.85 34.38 -3.63
C GLY A 199 -11.34 33.25 -2.72
N LYS A 200 -11.50 33.56 -1.43
CA LYS A 200 -11.73 32.56 -0.38
C LYS A 200 -12.95 31.67 -0.64
N GLN A 201 -14.09 32.28 -0.95
CA GLN A 201 -15.35 31.55 -1.18
C GLN A 201 -15.28 30.59 -2.38
N SER A 202 -14.85 31.10 -3.54
CA SER A 202 -14.77 30.28 -4.77
C SER A 202 -13.65 29.25 -4.69
N GLY A 203 -12.53 29.57 -4.01
CA GLY A 203 -11.45 28.58 -3.76
C GLY A 203 -11.92 27.39 -2.93
N TRP A 204 -12.71 27.63 -1.87
CA TRP A 204 -13.34 26.55 -1.11
C TRP A 204 -14.38 25.78 -1.93
N ALA A 205 -15.19 26.45 -2.75
CA ALA A 205 -16.16 25.81 -3.63
C ALA A 205 -15.47 24.84 -4.60
N LEU A 206 -14.38 25.29 -5.25
CA LEU A 206 -13.58 24.44 -6.13
C LEU A 206 -12.94 23.26 -5.39
N PHE A 207 -12.34 23.50 -4.22
CA PHE A 207 -11.80 22.45 -3.38
C PHE A 207 -12.84 21.37 -3.03
N ASN A 208 -14.04 21.79 -2.60
CA ASN A 208 -15.13 20.86 -2.27
C ASN A 208 -15.66 20.10 -3.50
N THR A 209 -15.64 20.73 -4.68
CA THR A 209 -16.03 20.09 -5.95
C THR A 209 -15.07 18.97 -6.36
N ILE A 210 -13.80 19.03 -5.93
CA ILE A 210 -12.74 18.07 -6.29
C ILE A 210 -12.49 17.04 -5.19
N LYS A 211 -12.55 17.45 -3.93
CA LYS A 211 -12.24 16.66 -2.73
C LYS A 211 -13.47 16.45 -1.86
N TRP A 212 -14.44 15.71 -2.36
CA TRP A 212 -15.60 15.29 -1.55
C TRP A 212 -15.27 14.11 -0.64
N LEU A 213 -16.01 13.97 0.44
CA LEU A 213 -15.89 12.87 1.41
C LEU A 213 -16.83 11.70 1.10
N THR A 214 -17.97 11.99 0.43
CA THR A 214 -18.96 10.98 0.06
C THR A 214 -19.46 11.18 -1.35
N ASP A 215 -19.60 10.09 -2.09
CA ASP A 215 -20.38 10.00 -3.33
C ASP A 215 -21.32 8.80 -3.21
N ASP A 216 -22.62 9.05 -3.04
CA ASP A 216 -23.61 8.00 -2.76
C ASP A 216 -23.74 7.00 -3.91
N ASP A 217 -23.36 7.36 -5.12
CA ASP A 217 -23.39 6.50 -6.30
C ASP A 217 -22.09 5.76 -6.56
N SER A 218 -21.06 5.97 -5.73
CA SER A 218 -19.81 5.19 -5.84
C SER A 218 -20.06 3.71 -5.59
N PRO A 219 -19.43 2.80 -6.38
CA PRO A 219 -19.58 1.36 -6.22
C PRO A 219 -18.98 0.89 -4.90
N THR A 220 -19.67 -0.05 -4.23
CA THR A 220 -19.26 -0.57 -2.93
C THR A 220 -18.98 -2.06 -2.99
N THR A 221 -18.03 -2.53 -2.16
CA THR A 221 -17.72 -3.96 -2.00
C THR A 221 -18.87 -4.70 -1.34
N ILE A 222 -19.50 -4.09 -0.31
CA ILE A 222 -20.73 -4.60 0.30
C ILE A 222 -21.91 -3.94 -0.43
N PRO A 223 -22.81 -4.71 -1.06
CA PRO A 223 -23.98 -4.16 -1.73
C PRO A 223 -24.89 -3.43 -0.74
N ARG A 224 -25.60 -2.40 -1.20
CA ARG A 224 -26.58 -1.64 -0.37
C ARG A 224 -27.64 -2.54 0.29
N SER A 225 -28.05 -3.61 -0.38
CA SER A 225 -29.01 -4.60 0.14
C SER A 225 -28.45 -5.53 1.21
N GLY A 226 -27.13 -5.59 1.35
CA GLY A 226 -26.43 -6.43 2.33
C GLY A 226 -25.70 -5.63 3.41
N ALA A 227 -25.83 -4.30 3.40
CA ALA A 227 -25.21 -3.46 4.40
C ALA A 227 -25.82 -3.77 5.79
N ILE A 228 -24.96 -4.11 6.76
CA ILE A 228 -25.31 -4.11 8.18
C ILE A 228 -25.65 -2.65 8.52
N SER A 229 -26.74 -2.39 9.24
CA SER A 229 -27.07 -1.06 9.71
C SER A 229 -26.00 -0.60 10.68
N HIS A 230 -25.00 0.08 10.18
CA HIS A 230 -24.03 0.79 11.01
C HIS A 230 -24.77 1.95 11.68
N GLN A 231 -24.48 2.20 12.97
CA GLN A 231 -24.86 3.47 13.59
C GLN A 231 -24.42 4.59 12.64
N GLU A 232 -25.30 5.58 12.48
CA GLU A 232 -25.04 6.73 11.60
C GLU A 232 -23.58 7.17 11.76
N LEU A 233 -22.81 6.94 10.72
CA LEU A 233 -21.49 7.55 10.61
C LEU A 233 -21.74 9.05 10.73
N ILE A 234 -21.14 9.70 11.70
CA ILE A 234 -21.21 11.15 11.81
C ILE A 234 -20.76 11.67 10.46
N ARG A 235 -21.70 12.18 9.65
CA ARG A 235 -21.35 12.78 8.37
C ARG A 235 -20.41 13.93 8.68
N PRO A 236 -19.17 13.91 8.15
CA PRO A 236 -18.24 14.99 8.42
C PRO A 236 -18.87 16.28 7.94
N THR A 237 -18.81 17.29 8.78
CA THR A 237 -19.23 18.63 8.38
C THR A 237 -18.14 19.19 7.50
N TYR A 238 -18.43 19.41 6.22
CA TYR A 238 -17.51 20.12 5.35
C TYR A 238 -17.19 21.48 5.97
N LEU A 239 -15.90 21.77 6.10
CA LEU A 239 -15.47 23.09 6.51
C LEU A 239 -15.73 24.09 5.38
N THR A 240 -16.01 25.30 5.76
CA THR A 240 -16.30 26.41 4.86
C THR A 240 -15.25 27.51 5.03
N GLU A 241 -15.31 28.51 4.18
CA GLU A 241 -14.46 29.68 4.19
C GLU A 241 -14.42 30.45 5.53
N THR A 242 -15.35 30.16 6.44
CA THR A 242 -15.43 30.87 7.74
C THR A 242 -14.42 30.36 8.77
N ARG A 243 -13.79 29.20 8.53
CA ARG A 243 -12.82 28.62 9.48
C ARG A 243 -11.43 29.24 9.35
N GLU A 244 -10.79 29.46 10.50
CA GLU A 244 -9.35 29.73 10.55
C GLU A 244 -8.60 28.42 10.35
N LEU A 245 -7.80 28.35 9.29
CA LEU A 245 -6.89 27.24 9.02
C LEU A 245 -5.50 27.56 9.57
N PRO A 246 -4.72 26.52 9.94
CA PRO A 246 -3.34 26.73 10.35
C PRO A 246 -2.53 27.52 9.29
N PRO A 247 -1.59 28.38 9.68
CA PRO A 247 -0.70 29.05 8.74
C PRO A 247 0.22 28.01 8.08
N LEU A 248 0.46 28.14 6.77
CA LEU A 248 1.46 27.31 6.07
C LEU A 248 2.86 27.63 6.63
N ALA A 249 3.48 26.67 7.28
CA ALA A 249 4.86 26.79 7.72
C ALA A 249 5.80 26.51 6.54
N ARG A 250 6.73 27.45 6.27
CA ARG A 250 7.67 27.36 5.13
C ARG A 250 8.57 26.11 5.15
N THR A 251 8.80 25.50 6.31
CA THR A 251 9.63 24.32 6.51
C THR A 251 8.89 22.99 6.31
N VAL A 252 7.56 23.04 6.11
CA VAL A 252 6.71 21.84 5.98
C VAL A 252 6.34 21.54 4.52
N THR A 253 6.73 22.41 3.58
CA THR A 253 6.33 22.42 2.17
C THR A 253 7.18 21.52 1.26
N ASP A 254 7.58 20.34 1.71
CA ASP A 254 8.35 19.40 0.83
C ASP A 254 7.44 18.39 0.09
N SER A 255 6.13 18.59 0.15
CA SER A 255 5.14 17.70 -0.47
C SER A 255 4.94 17.95 -1.97
N ALA A 256 5.20 19.15 -2.47
CA ALA A 256 5.11 19.46 -3.91
C ALA A 256 6.01 18.58 -4.81
N GLY A 257 7.02 17.93 -4.22
CA GLY A 257 7.87 16.94 -4.90
C GLY A 257 7.21 15.59 -5.15
N ARG A 258 6.17 15.19 -4.39
CA ARG A 258 5.58 13.85 -4.49
C ARG A 258 4.77 13.63 -5.76
N TYR A 259 4.15 14.68 -6.29
CA TYR A 259 3.23 14.58 -7.44
C TYR A 259 3.80 15.15 -8.74
N ALA A 260 4.93 15.86 -8.68
CA ALA A 260 5.55 16.51 -9.84
C ALA A 260 6.00 15.53 -10.96
N GLY A 261 6.00 14.23 -10.70
CA GLY A 261 6.37 13.19 -11.66
C GLY A 261 5.23 12.52 -12.37
N LEU A 262 4.01 12.84 -12.01
CA LEU A 262 2.82 12.17 -12.51
C LEU A 262 2.18 12.92 -13.69
N SER A 263 2.64 14.14 -14.03
CA SER A 263 2.13 14.87 -15.18
C SER A 263 2.83 14.46 -16.48
N ARG A 264 2.04 14.08 -17.46
CA ARG A 264 2.47 13.90 -18.85
C ARG A 264 2.46 15.26 -19.56
N GLY A 265 3.60 15.83 -19.78
CA GLY A 265 3.73 17.01 -20.61
C GLY A 265 5.15 17.54 -20.60
N GLY A 266 5.86 17.37 -21.68
CA GLY A 266 7.12 17.98 -22.10
C GLY A 266 8.10 18.34 -20.97
N ASP A 267 8.12 19.58 -20.55
CA ASP A 267 9.02 20.10 -19.52
C ASP A 267 8.81 19.52 -18.09
N GLY A 268 7.64 18.97 -17.77
CA GLY A 268 7.35 18.40 -16.45
C GLY A 268 8.10 17.09 -16.20
N ALA A 269 8.19 16.23 -17.20
CA ALA A 269 8.87 14.93 -17.09
C ALA A 269 10.39 15.10 -16.95
N ASP A 270 10.99 16.08 -17.62
CA ASP A 270 12.43 16.35 -17.52
C ASP A 270 12.78 17.06 -16.20
N ARG A 271 11.95 17.97 -15.72
CA ARG A 271 12.10 18.56 -14.37
C ARG A 271 11.91 17.51 -13.28
N PHE A 272 11.07 16.50 -13.49
CA PHE A 272 10.90 15.39 -12.58
C PHE A 272 12.14 14.50 -12.53
N LYS A 273 12.68 14.07 -13.69
CA LYS A 273 13.93 13.30 -13.77
C LYS A 273 15.09 14.05 -13.09
N THR A 274 15.18 15.37 -13.27
CA THR A 274 16.19 16.21 -12.65
C THR A 274 16.00 16.29 -11.13
N ARG A 275 14.76 16.45 -10.64
CA ARG A 275 14.44 16.47 -9.20
C ARG A 275 14.60 15.10 -8.54
N VAL A 276 14.34 14.01 -9.23
CA VAL A 276 14.60 12.65 -8.78
C VAL A 276 16.10 12.42 -8.62
N ALA A 277 16.89 12.85 -9.60
CA ALA A 277 18.36 12.76 -9.53
C ALA A 277 18.95 13.65 -8.41
N GLU A 278 18.36 14.82 -8.16
CA GLU A 278 18.79 15.77 -7.11
C GLU A 278 18.34 15.37 -5.70
N ARG A 279 17.21 14.64 -5.55
CA ARG A 279 16.60 14.34 -4.24
C ARG A 279 16.64 12.87 -3.82
N GLY A 280 17.06 11.95 -4.67
CA GLY A 280 17.31 10.54 -4.35
C GLY A 280 16.09 9.68 -3.94
N TYR A 281 14.90 10.28 -3.73
CA TYR A 281 13.76 9.57 -3.08
C TYR A 281 12.61 9.19 -4.00
N LEU A 282 12.62 9.59 -5.24
CA LEU A 282 11.37 9.65 -6.00
C LEU A 282 11.36 8.76 -7.24
N SER A 283 12.20 7.73 -7.26
CA SER A 283 12.29 6.85 -8.44
C SER A 283 11.11 5.91 -8.61
N HIS A 284 10.23 5.77 -7.61
CA HIS A 284 8.98 5.04 -7.78
C HIS A 284 7.81 5.81 -7.16
N PRO A 285 6.63 5.84 -7.80
CA PRO A 285 5.40 6.09 -7.10
C PRO A 285 5.20 4.93 -6.10
N GLU A 286 5.87 5.03 -4.94
CA GLU A 286 5.80 4.02 -3.87
C GLU A 286 4.36 3.80 -3.39
N PHE A 287 3.43 4.66 -3.81
CA PHE A 287 2.11 4.74 -3.26
C PHE A 287 1.03 5.05 -4.30
N SER A 288 0.83 4.11 -5.21
CA SER A 288 -0.53 3.86 -5.64
C SER A 288 -0.91 2.51 -5.05
N PRO A 289 -1.41 2.44 -3.79
CA PRO A 289 -1.88 1.19 -3.25
C PRO A 289 -3.08 0.77 -4.08
N ALA A 290 -2.84 -0.21 -4.94
CA ALA A 290 -3.84 -0.75 -5.81
C ALA A 290 -3.84 -2.26 -5.64
N SER A 291 -4.96 -2.91 -5.86
CA SER A 291 -5.09 -4.35 -5.89
C SER A 291 -6.45 -4.71 -6.45
N ASN A 292 -6.53 -5.74 -7.27
CA ASN A 292 -7.79 -6.30 -7.70
C ASN A 292 -8.10 -7.60 -6.95
N TYR A 293 -9.38 -7.86 -6.81
CA TYR A 293 -9.90 -9.04 -6.16
C TYR A 293 -11.30 -9.37 -6.69
N TRP A 294 -11.53 -10.63 -7.00
CA TRP A 294 -12.87 -11.17 -7.15
C TRP A 294 -12.94 -12.61 -6.66
N ALA A 295 -14.05 -12.94 -6.03
CA ALA A 295 -14.38 -14.28 -5.64
C ALA A 295 -15.82 -14.59 -6.05
N VAL A 296 -16.04 -15.82 -6.49
CA VAL A 296 -17.35 -16.31 -6.93
C VAL A 296 -17.64 -17.63 -6.24
N SER A 297 -18.80 -17.70 -5.58
CA SER A 297 -19.35 -18.94 -5.03
C SER A 297 -20.00 -19.77 -6.15
N GLN A 298 -19.91 -21.10 -6.08
CA GLN A 298 -20.66 -22.01 -6.94
C GLN A 298 -20.35 -21.81 -8.44
N VAL A 299 -19.09 -21.90 -8.82
CA VAL A 299 -18.72 -22.05 -10.24
C VAL A 299 -19.10 -23.47 -10.73
N SER A 300 -19.23 -23.67 -12.04
CA SER A 300 -19.82 -24.91 -12.58
C SER A 300 -18.98 -26.18 -12.34
N ASP A 301 -17.69 -26.03 -12.10
CA ASP A 301 -16.70 -27.12 -11.90
C ASP A 301 -16.00 -27.10 -10.54
N ALA A 302 -16.42 -26.21 -9.61
CA ALA A 302 -15.90 -26.16 -8.25
C ALA A 302 -16.92 -25.52 -7.28
N ALA A 303 -16.70 -25.67 -5.97
CA ALA A 303 -17.54 -25.04 -4.95
C ALA A 303 -17.43 -23.51 -4.95
N GLY A 304 -16.28 -22.98 -5.33
CA GLY A 304 -16.01 -21.55 -5.48
C GLY A 304 -14.58 -21.29 -5.92
N MET A 305 -14.31 -20.04 -6.28
CA MET A 305 -12.93 -19.61 -6.58
C MET A 305 -12.70 -18.17 -6.18
N LEU A 306 -11.44 -17.86 -5.92
CA LEU A 306 -10.94 -16.56 -5.56
C LEU A 306 -9.72 -16.24 -6.42
N LEU A 307 -9.67 -15.05 -7.04
CA LEU A 307 -8.46 -14.50 -7.63
C LEU A 307 -8.09 -13.19 -6.94
N ASN A 308 -6.83 -13.06 -6.55
CA ASN A 308 -6.27 -11.86 -5.96
C ASN A 308 -5.02 -11.42 -6.73
N GLY A 309 -5.02 -10.16 -7.17
CA GLY A 309 -3.91 -9.53 -7.88
C GLY A 309 -3.47 -8.25 -7.15
N PRO A 310 -2.61 -8.36 -6.12
CA PRO A 310 -2.09 -7.17 -5.45
C PRO A 310 -1.19 -6.37 -6.39
N GLN A 311 -1.35 -5.05 -6.38
CA GLN A 311 -0.61 -4.14 -7.25
C GLN A 311 0.38 -3.32 -6.41
N PHE A 312 1.55 -3.89 -6.11
CA PHE A 312 2.59 -3.28 -5.28
C PHE A 312 3.62 -2.46 -6.07
N GLY A 313 3.48 -2.39 -7.38
CA GLY A 313 4.52 -1.96 -8.31
C GLY A 313 5.34 -3.13 -8.81
N PHE A 314 6.12 -2.86 -9.86
CA PHE A 314 6.96 -3.85 -10.53
C PHE A 314 8.41 -3.56 -10.19
N ALA A 315 9.11 -4.53 -9.62
CA ALA A 315 10.50 -4.39 -9.20
C ALA A 315 11.22 -5.75 -9.14
N THR A 316 12.52 -5.72 -9.21
CA THR A 316 13.40 -6.85 -8.97
C THR A 316 14.34 -6.53 -7.78
N PRO A 317 14.36 -7.34 -6.71
CA PRO A 317 13.53 -8.53 -6.47
C PRO A 317 12.05 -8.19 -6.31
N SER A 318 11.19 -9.20 -6.53
CA SER A 318 9.74 -9.05 -6.33
C SER A 318 9.41 -8.58 -4.90
N TYR A 319 8.34 -7.82 -4.78
CA TYR A 319 7.79 -7.42 -3.48
C TYR A 319 7.23 -8.60 -2.66
N VAL A 320 6.98 -9.71 -3.34
CA VAL A 320 6.33 -10.89 -2.80
C VAL A 320 7.28 -12.07 -2.76
N TYR A 321 7.07 -12.97 -1.81
CA TYR A 321 7.85 -14.19 -1.60
C TYR A 321 6.91 -15.37 -1.30
N GLY A 322 7.04 -16.47 -2.04
CA GLY A 322 6.23 -17.68 -1.87
C GLY A 322 6.85 -18.63 -0.86
N ILE A 323 6.02 -19.28 -0.02
CA ILE A 323 6.49 -20.24 0.99
C ILE A 323 5.35 -21.16 1.46
N GLY A 324 5.71 -22.41 1.87
CA GLY A 324 4.86 -23.28 2.66
C GLY A 324 5.44 -23.57 4.03
N LEU A 325 4.58 -23.66 5.03
CA LEU A 325 4.92 -23.85 6.45
C LEU A 325 4.11 -25.02 7.01
N HIS A 326 4.79 -26.11 7.40
CA HIS A 326 4.17 -27.37 7.80
C HIS A 326 4.78 -27.85 9.12
N GLY A 327 4.03 -27.70 10.21
CA GLY A 327 4.40 -28.18 11.55
C GLY A 327 4.07 -27.20 12.67
N GLY A 328 4.13 -27.67 13.90
CA GLY A 328 3.55 -26.94 15.02
C GLY A 328 2.05 -26.71 14.84
N ASP A 329 1.59 -25.47 14.98
CA ASP A 329 0.21 -25.08 14.74
C ASP A 329 -0.07 -24.73 13.26
N PHE A 330 0.95 -24.74 12.40
CA PHE A 330 0.86 -24.24 11.02
C PHE A 330 0.84 -25.40 9.99
N ASP A 331 -0.11 -25.31 9.07
CA ASP A 331 -0.16 -26.10 7.84
C ASP A 331 -0.75 -25.20 6.76
N VAL A 332 0.12 -24.43 6.11
CA VAL A 332 -0.28 -23.28 5.27
C VAL A 332 0.71 -23.06 4.13
N VAL A 333 0.19 -22.71 2.95
CA VAL A 333 1.00 -22.34 1.79
C VAL A 333 0.49 -21.04 1.19
N GLY A 334 1.40 -20.24 0.64
CA GLY A 334 1.03 -19.00 -0.04
C GLY A 334 2.16 -17.98 -0.09
N ASN A 335 1.77 -16.70 -0.20
CA ASN A 335 2.69 -15.61 -0.45
C ASN A 335 2.68 -14.56 0.67
N THR A 336 3.87 -14.07 1.01
CA THR A 336 4.08 -12.98 1.98
C THR A 336 4.60 -11.73 1.31
N LEU A 337 4.32 -10.56 1.90
CA LEU A 337 4.93 -9.30 1.49
C LEU A 337 6.30 -9.14 2.12
N LEU A 338 7.29 -8.70 1.32
CA LEU A 338 8.65 -8.43 1.77
C LEU A 338 9.27 -9.58 2.56
N ALA A 339 8.86 -10.83 2.26
CA ALA A 339 9.31 -12.03 2.95
C ALA A 339 9.13 -11.98 4.50
N LEU A 340 8.21 -11.18 5.03
CA LEU A 340 7.88 -11.11 6.46
C LEU A 340 7.20 -12.39 6.95
N PRO A 341 7.29 -12.74 8.23
CA PRO A 341 6.75 -13.97 8.78
C PRO A 341 5.22 -13.99 8.89
N SER A 342 4.52 -13.54 7.85
CA SER A 342 3.05 -13.51 7.75
C SER A 342 2.60 -13.73 6.32
N LEU A 343 1.66 -14.65 6.08
CA LEU A 343 1.16 -14.94 4.74
C LEU A 343 -0.10 -14.13 4.46
N LEU A 344 -0.06 -13.31 3.40
CA LEU A 344 -1.13 -12.39 3.05
C LEU A 344 -2.09 -12.98 2.02
N PHE A 345 -1.61 -13.88 1.19
CA PHE A 345 -2.33 -14.55 0.10
C PHE A 345 -2.06 -16.04 0.22
N ALA A 346 -2.93 -16.77 0.89
CA ALA A 346 -2.60 -18.13 1.29
C ALA A 346 -3.83 -19.01 1.51
N HIS A 347 -3.60 -20.29 1.75
CA HIS A 347 -4.62 -21.21 2.24
C HIS A 347 -4.03 -22.27 3.20
N ASN A 348 -4.88 -22.77 4.09
CA ASN A 348 -4.57 -23.82 5.04
C ASN A 348 -5.49 -25.04 4.86
N ASN A 349 -5.96 -25.30 3.64
CA ASN A 349 -6.90 -26.34 3.25
C ASN A 349 -8.34 -26.20 3.79
N PHE A 350 -8.61 -25.33 4.76
CA PHE A 350 -9.95 -24.99 5.26
C PHE A 350 -10.41 -23.65 4.74
N LEU A 351 -9.51 -22.68 4.75
CA LEU A 351 -9.72 -21.31 4.30
C LEU A 351 -8.63 -20.91 3.30
N ALA A 352 -9.03 -20.19 2.27
CA ALA A 352 -8.15 -19.33 1.50
C ALA A 352 -8.41 -17.86 1.88
N TRP A 353 -7.38 -17.03 1.85
CA TRP A 353 -7.52 -15.61 2.06
C TRP A 353 -6.66 -14.78 1.12
N GLY A 354 -7.10 -13.54 0.92
CA GLY A 354 -6.42 -12.54 0.15
C GLY A 354 -6.70 -11.15 0.68
N SER A 355 -6.06 -10.15 0.11
CA SER A 355 -6.21 -8.78 0.57
C SER A 355 -6.11 -7.75 -0.54
N THR A 356 -6.67 -6.58 -0.31
CA THR A 356 -6.42 -5.36 -1.08
C THR A 356 -6.21 -4.18 -0.14
N ALA A 357 -5.56 -3.12 -0.61
CA ALA A 357 -5.44 -1.89 0.19
C ALA A 357 -6.82 -1.30 0.50
N GLY A 358 -7.05 -0.94 1.75
CA GLY A 358 -8.34 -0.43 2.23
C GLY A 358 -8.60 1.03 1.88
N ILE A 359 -7.56 1.84 1.77
CA ILE A 359 -7.60 3.27 1.37
C ILE A 359 -8.45 4.16 2.30
N SER A 360 -8.74 3.72 3.51
CA SER A 360 -9.42 4.55 4.50
C SER A 360 -8.42 5.34 5.34
N ASP A 361 -8.89 6.42 5.93
CA ASP A 361 -8.09 7.36 6.66
C ASP A 361 -7.92 6.95 8.15
N GLN A 362 -6.67 6.76 8.57
CA GLN A 362 -6.26 6.34 9.90
C GLN A 362 -5.28 7.32 10.57
N THR A 363 -5.00 8.45 9.93
CA THR A 363 -4.00 9.41 10.42
C THR A 363 -4.51 10.84 10.27
N ASP A 364 -4.17 11.70 11.23
CA ASP A 364 -4.41 13.14 11.13
C ASP A 364 -3.17 13.92 11.57
N GLU A 365 -2.94 15.07 10.96
CA GLU A 365 -1.90 16.01 11.36
C GLU A 365 -2.48 17.11 12.24
N PHE A 366 -1.83 17.34 13.38
CA PHE A 366 -2.17 18.38 14.35
C PHE A 366 -1.07 19.42 14.38
N TRP A 367 -1.44 20.67 14.15
CA TRP A 367 -0.52 21.81 14.17
C TRP A 367 -0.54 22.44 15.56
N LEU A 368 0.64 22.42 16.23
CA LEU A 368 0.83 22.74 17.63
C LEU A 368 1.48 24.10 17.76
N THR A 369 0.88 25.03 18.50
CA THR A 369 1.49 26.31 18.84
C THR A 369 2.54 26.10 19.91
N LEU A 370 3.80 26.45 19.62
CA LEU A 370 4.92 26.35 20.57
C LEU A 370 4.92 27.48 21.58
N ASN A 371 5.38 27.18 22.80
CA ASN A 371 5.63 28.19 23.83
C ASN A 371 6.83 29.07 23.44
N PRO A 372 6.64 30.40 23.27
CA PRO A 372 7.74 31.30 22.88
C PRO A 372 8.91 31.33 23.90
N GLU A 373 8.64 31.04 25.18
CA GLU A 373 9.66 31.03 26.23
C GLU A 373 10.34 29.68 26.39
N ASN A 374 9.66 28.60 25.97
CA ASN A 374 10.18 27.24 26.04
C ASN A 374 9.65 26.38 24.88
N PRO A 375 10.35 26.29 23.73
CA PRO A 375 9.86 25.58 22.56
C PRO A 375 9.76 24.05 22.73
N GLU A 376 10.16 23.48 23.85
CA GLU A 376 9.87 22.07 24.22
C GLU A 376 8.49 21.91 24.88
N GLN A 377 7.63 22.96 24.82
CA GLN A 377 6.22 22.93 25.23
C GLN A 377 5.31 23.47 24.12
N TYR A 378 4.10 22.96 24.08
CA TYR A 378 3.05 23.39 23.15
C TYR A 378 1.74 23.69 23.89
N TRP A 379 0.90 24.54 23.28
CA TRP A 379 -0.41 24.91 23.82
C TRP A 379 -1.43 23.79 23.60
N HIS A 380 -2.09 23.32 24.70
CA HIS A 380 -3.12 22.30 24.62
C HIS A 380 -4.04 22.39 25.84
N ASP A 381 -5.36 22.34 25.63
CA ASP A 381 -6.40 22.41 26.67
C ASP A 381 -6.19 23.60 27.64
N GLY A 382 -5.84 24.77 27.13
CA GLY A 382 -5.69 26.00 27.91
C GLY A 382 -4.40 26.10 28.74
N GLN A 383 -3.38 25.25 28.47
CA GLN A 383 -2.12 25.24 29.20
C GLN A 383 -0.92 24.86 28.32
N TRP A 384 0.29 25.17 28.77
CA TRP A 384 1.52 24.71 28.14
C TRP A 384 1.85 23.29 28.59
N VAL A 385 1.94 22.35 27.64
CA VAL A 385 2.25 20.93 27.87
C VAL A 385 3.62 20.62 27.29
N ALA A 386 4.46 19.92 28.03
CA ALA A 386 5.77 19.49 27.55
C ALA A 386 5.65 18.31 26.55
N PHE A 387 6.53 18.28 25.55
CA PHE A 387 6.72 17.09 24.74
C PHE A 387 7.41 15.97 25.55
N ASP A 388 7.09 14.72 25.24
CA ASP A 388 7.99 13.61 25.56
C ASP A 388 9.18 13.67 24.60
N VAL A 389 10.40 13.75 25.15
CA VAL A 389 11.62 13.94 24.34
C VAL A 389 12.66 12.89 24.68
N TRP A 390 13.23 12.24 23.67
CA TRP A 390 14.36 11.34 23.85
C TRP A 390 15.41 11.49 22.71
N PRO A 391 16.69 11.19 23.01
CA PRO A 391 17.74 11.25 22.01
C PRO A 391 17.72 9.99 21.14
N GLU A 392 17.95 10.16 19.83
CA GLU A 392 18.21 9.11 18.87
C GLU A 392 19.61 9.29 18.28
N ARG A 393 20.47 8.27 18.44
CA ARG A 393 21.84 8.27 17.92
C ARG A 393 21.85 7.61 16.55
N ILE A 394 22.46 8.27 15.57
CA ILE A 394 22.60 7.80 14.19
C ILE A 394 24.08 7.66 13.91
N LEU A 395 24.51 6.43 13.61
CA LEU A 395 25.86 6.14 13.17
C LEU A 395 25.98 6.53 11.69
N VAL A 396 27.12 7.12 11.31
CA VAL A 396 27.40 7.53 9.93
C VAL A 396 28.72 6.94 9.48
N GLN A 397 28.72 6.18 8.37
CA GLN A 397 29.93 5.56 7.85
C GLN A 397 31.01 6.60 7.57
N GLY A 398 32.17 6.46 8.23
CA GLY A 398 33.33 7.32 8.00
C GLY A 398 33.26 8.72 8.60
N GLU A 399 32.19 9.04 9.34
CA GLU A 399 31.98 10.35 9.98
C GLU A 399 31.64 10.20 11.48
N GLU A 400 31.52 11.35 12.18
CA GLU A 400 31.07 11.35 13.57
C GLU A 400 29.55 11.05 13.65
N ASP A 401 29.16 10.39 14.74
CA ASP A 401 27.76 10.08 15.01
C ASP A 401 26.93 11.36 15.21
N VAL A 402 25.68 11.29 14.76
CA VAL A 402 24.74 12.40 14.91
C VAL A 402 23.66 12.03 15.95
N VAL A 403 23.36 12.95 16.86
CA VAL A 403 22.27 12.80 17.83
C VAL A 403 21.14 13.74 17.45
N VAL A 404 19.94 13.19 17.26
CA VAL A 404 18.72 13.96 17.06
C VAL A 404 17.74 13.77 18.21
N LYS A 405 16.82 14.70 18.41
CA LYS A 405 15.76 14.61 19.40
C LYS A 405 14.46 14.13 18.73
N ALA A 406 14.00 12.96 19.07
CA ALA A 406 12.62 12.57 18.79
C ALA A 406 11.68 13.21 19.82
N ARG A 407 10.49 13.61 19.37
CA ARG A 407 9.48 14.25 20.21
C ARG A 407 8.13 13.61 19.97
N ARG A 408 7.35 13.50 21.04
CA ARG A 408 5.97 13.07 20.98
C ARG A 408 5.07 14.05 21.73
N ALA A 409 4.02 14.48 21.04
CA ALA A 409 2.91 15.21 21.63
C ALA A 409 1.81 14.23 22.10
N LYS A 410 0.79 14.75 22.75
CA LYS A 410 -0.40 13.98 23.14
C LYS A 410 -1.07 13.31 21.93
N GLN A 411 -1.11 14.02 20.78
CA GLN A 411 -1.70 13.53 19.54
C GLN A 411 -0.86 12.44 18.86
N GLY A 412 0.48 12.51 18.93
CA GLY A 412 1.38 11.55 18.27
C GLY A 412 2.80 12.07 18.08
N MET A 413 3.56 11.40 17.21
CA MET A 413 4.95 11.76 16.91
C MET A 413 5.04 13.12 16.21
N VAL A 414 6.00 13.93 16.62
CA VAL A 414 6.28 15.26 16.04
C VAL A 414 7.14 15.09 14.79
N LEU A 415 6.55 15.38 13.64
CA LEU A 415 7.21 15.28 12.33
C LEU A 415 8.04 16.53 11.98
N ALA A 416 7.63 17.68 12.48
CA ALA A 416 8.32 18.95 12.30
C ALA A 416 8.27 19.77 13.59
N HIS A 417 9.39 20.42 13.92
CA HIS A 417 9.51 21.32 15.08
C HIS A 417 10.27 22.56 14.66
N ASP A 418 9.57 23.69 14.55
CA ASP A 418 10.10 24.98 14.11
C ASP A 418 9.88 26.07 15.17
N PRO A 419 10.82 26.23 16.12
CA PRO A 419 10.75 27.29 17.13
C PRO A 419 10.73 28.70 16.54
N ALA A 420 11.33 28.92 15.37
CA ALA A 420 11.37 30.24 14.75
C ALA A 420 9.99 30.65 14.20
N ALA A 421 9.24 29.68 13.71
CA ALA A 421 7.85 29.86 13.30
C ALA A 421 6.86 29.76 14.47
N GLY A 422 7.30 29.34 15.67
CA GLY A 422 6.43 29.06 16.81
C GLY A 422 5.50 27.85 16.60
N LEU A 423 5.90 26.88 15.76
CA LEU A 423 5.04 25.81 15.27
C LEU A 423 5.70 24.44 15.36
N ALA A 424 4.92 23.43 15.71
CA ALA A 424 5.26 22.03 15.46
C ALA A 424 4.09 21.30 14.78
N VAL A 425 4.38 20.18 14.12
CA VAL A 425 3.38 19.30 13.50
C VAL A 425 3.50 17.92 14.09
N ALA A 426 2.45 17.44 14.73
CA ALA A 426 2.35 16.06 15.21
C ALA A 426 1.41 15.24 14.32
N ARG A 427 1.73 13.97 14.10
CA ARG A 427 0.87 13.02 13.39
C ARG A 427 0.31 11.99 14.36
N ALA A 428 -1.01 11.97 14.45
CA ALA A 428 -1.76 10.89 15.11
C ALA A 428 -1.89 9.70 14.17
N ARG A 429 -1.73 8.50 14.71
CA ARG A 429 -1.83 7.23 13.97
C ARG A 429 -2.67 6.26 14.76
N ALA A 430 -3.78 5.78 14.19
CA ALA A 430 -4.69 4.86 14.87
C ALA A 430 -4.04 3.50 15.22
N TRP A 431 -2.95 3.16 14.57
CA TRP A 431 -2.17 1.94 14.77
C TRP A 431 -0.94 2.11 15.69
N GLU A 432 -0.60 3.35 16.12
CA GLU A 432 0.56 3.58 16.99
C GLU A 432 0.42 2.77 18.31
N GLY A 433 1.47 2.05 18.63
CA GLY A 433 1.51 1.21 19.83
C GLY A 433 0.81 -0.16 19.70
N LYS A 434 0.32 -0.53 18.52
CA LYS A 434 -0.36 -1.80 18.24
C LYS A 434 0.15 -2.56 17.02
N ALA A 435 1.19 -2.04 16.35
CA ALA A 435 1.66 -2.61 15.09
C ALA A 435 2.24 -4.03 15.24
N VAL A 436 2.84 -4.38 16.38
CA VAL A 436 3.32 -5.75 16.63
C VAL A 436 2.15 -6.72 16.83
N GLN A 437 1.09 -6.29 17.53
CA GLN A 437 -0.16 -7.05 17.64
C GLN A 437 -0.78 -7.30 16.25
N ASP A 438 -0.75 -6.31 15.38
CA ASP A 438 -1.22 -6.43 13.99
C ASP A 438 -0.44 -7.50 13.22
N LEU A 439 0.89 -7.49 13.29
CA LEU A 439 1.74 -8.53 12.70
C LEU A 439 1.34 -9.92 13.21
N MET A 440 1.19 -10.10 14.52
CA MET A 440 0.81 -11.39 15.10
C MET A 440 -0.61 -11.82 14.71
N THR A 441 -1.53 -10.86 14.52
CA THR A 441 -2.86 -11.15 13.98
C THR A 441 -2.80 -11.80 12.59
N TRP A 442 -1.90 -11.33 11.72
CA TRP A 442 -1.70 -11.92 10.40
C TRP A 442 -1.05 -13.31 10.49
N VAL A 443 -0.09 -13.47 11.38
CA VAL A 443 0.55 -14.77 11.62
C VAL A 443 -0.51 -15.81 12.02
N TRP A 444 -1.30 -15.51 13.05
CA TRP A 444 -2.28 -16.45 13.59
C TRP A 444 -3.56 -16.60 12.75
N LEU A 445 -3.80 -15.74 11.76
CA LEU A 445 -4.87 -15.94 10.79
C LEU A 445 -4.71 -17.28 10.05
N ALA A 446 -3.48 -17.69 9.82
CA ALA A 446 -3.12 -18.92 9.14
C ALA A 446 -3.59 -20.20 9.85
N THR A 447 -3.95 -20.14 11.12
CA THR A 447 -4.44 -21.27 11.93
C THR A 447 -5.97 -21.35 12.02
N GLU A 448 -6.68 -20.34 11.50
CA GLU A 448 -8.15 -20.32 11.56
C GLU A 448 -8.77 -21.24 10.51
N SER A 449 -9.87 -21.91 10.85
CA SER A 449 -10.50 -22.92 9.99
C SER A 449 -11.94 -22.60 9.56
N THR A 450 -12.49 -21.46 10.03
CA THR A 450 -13.87 -21.03 9.69
C THR A 450 -13.91 -19.52 9.41
N LEU A 451 -14.87 -19.09 8.58
CA LEU A 451 -15.08 -17.68 8.28
C LEU A 451 -15.31 -16.83 9.55
N GLU A 452 -16.05 -17.39 10.51
CA GLU A 452 -16.35 -16.73 11.79
C GLU A 452 -15.11 -16.56 12.67
N ALA A 453 -14.24 -17.58 12.70
CA ALA A 453 -13.00 -17.50 13.47
C ALA A 453 -12.02 -16.51 12.84
N ALA A 454 -11.87 -16.52 11.51
CA ALA A 454 -11.08 -15.56 10.79
C ALA A 454 -11.57 -14.10 11.00
N GLU A 455 -12.89 -13.87 10.92
CA GLU A 455 -13.47 -12.54 11.18
C GLU A 455 -13.16 -12.05 12.60
N ARG A 456 -13.30 -12.91 13.62
CA ARG A 456 -12.93 -12.56 15.01
C ARG A 456 -11.43 -12.31 15.17
N ARG A 457 -10.58 -13.10 14.50
CA ARG A 457 -9.13 -12.89 14.51
C ARG A 457 -8.76 -11.50 13.98
N LEU A 458 -9.43 -11.05 12.93
CA LEU A 458 -9.18 -9.76 12.28
C LEU A 458 -9.54 -8.54 13.15
N GLU A 459 -10.17 -8.70 14.32
CA GLU A 459 -10.33 -7.63 15.32
C GLU A 459 -8.96 -7.08 15.78
N GLY A 460 -7.92 -7.92 15.82
CA GLY A 460 -6.57 -7.52 16.16
C GLY A 460 -5.84 -6.70 15.09
N LYS A 461 -6.39 -6.63 13.86
CA LYS A 461 -5.82 -5.85 12.77
C LYS A 461 -5.98 -4.36 13.00
N THR A 462 -4.88 -3.62 12.93
CA THR A 462 -4.88 -2.17 13.10
C THR A 462 -4.60 -1.42 11.80
N THR A 463 -3.96 -2.08 10.82
CA THR A 463 -3.71 -1.51 9.49
C THR A 463 -4.94 -1.62 8.60
N ASN A 464 -5.11 -0.61 7.74
CA ASN A 464 -6.23 -0.43 6.83
C ASN A 464 -6.11 -1.32 5.60
N ILE A 465 -6.65 -2.53 5.69
CA ILE A 465 -6.61 -3.54 4.63
C ILE A 465 -7.99 -4.19 4.48
N ASN A 466 -8.44 -4.33 3.25
CA ASN A 466 -9.56 -5.21 2.92
C ASN A 466 -9.11 -6.66 3.00
N MET A 467 -9.72 -7.45 3.86
CA MET A 467 -9.45 -8.87 4.02
C MET A 467 -10.60 -9.69 3.46
N TYR A 468 -10.24 -10.70 2.69
CA TYR A 468 -11.19 -11.61 2.05
C TYR A 468 -10.88 -13.04 2.45
N THR A 469 -11.92 -13.82 2.65
CA THR A 469 -11.81 -15.25 2.97
C THR A 469 -12.76 -16.06 2.11
N MET A 470 -12.36 -17.25 1.75
CA MET A 470 -13.20 -18.28 1.12
C MET A 470 -12.95 -19.61 1.81
N ASP A 471 -13.99 -20.29 2.25
CA ASP A 471 -13.82 -21.64 2.77
C ASP A 471 -13.87 -22.69 1.65
N ARG A 472 -13.48 -23.92 2.00
CA ARG A 472 -13.45 -25.03 1.05
C ARG A 472 -14.81 -25.40 0.44
N ASP A 473 -15.92 -24.94 1.06
CA ASP A 473 -17.29 -25.11 0.55
C ASP A 473 -17.70 -23.95 -0.39
N GLY A 474 -16.80 -22.99 -0.66
CA GLY A 474 -17.01 -21.85 -1.54
C GLY A 474 -17.82 -20.71 -0.92
N ARG A 475 -18.00 -20.69 0.42
CA ARG A 475 -18.63 -19.56 1.12
C ARG A 475 -17.62 -18.44 1.29
N LEU A 476 -18.07 -17.18 1.15
CA LEU A 476 -17.22 -16.01 1.07
C LEU A 476 -17.34 -15.13 2.32
N GLY A 477 -16.23 -14.51 2.72
CA GLY A 477 -16.18 -13.50 3.77
C GLY A 477 -15.40 -12.26 3.35
N TYR A 478 -15.78 -11.11 3.90
CA TYR A 478 -15.10 -9.82 3.72
C TYR A 478 -15.09 -9.03 5.02
N VAL A 479 -13.95 -8.41 5.30
CA VAL A 479 -13.77 -7.46 6.40
C VAL A 479 -12.92 -6.29 5.93
N HIS A 480 -13.42 -5.08 6.07
CA HIS A 480 -12.62 -3.86 5.97
C HIS A 480 -11.92 -3.64 7.30
N SER A 481 -10.72 -4.23 7.46
CA SER A 481 -9.99 -4.23 8.71
C SER A 481 -9.29 -2.90 8.97
N GLY A 482 -8.91 -2.67 10.22
CA GLY A 482 -8.18 -1.49 10.66
C GLY A 482 -8.82 -0.83 11.89
N HIS A 483 -8.06 0.02 12.55
CA HIS A 483 -8.55 0.91 13.60
C HIS A 483 -8.83 2.29 13.01
N TYR A 484 -10.00 2.83 13.27
CA TYR A 484 -10.42 4.12 12.73
C TYR A 484 -10.74 5.09 13.86
N PRO A 485 -10.23 6.35 13.82
CA PRO A 485 -10.47 7.32 14.85
C PRO A 485 -11.91 7.85 14.83
N ARG A 486 -12.44 8.15 16.00
CA ARG A 486 -13.63 8.99 16.15
C ARG A 486 -13.18 10.44 16.22
N ARG A 487 -13.32 11.15 15.12
CA ARG A 487 -12.97 12.56 15.02
C ARG A 487 -14.02 13.44 15.72
N ALA A 488 -13.59 14.51 16.38
CA ALA A 488 -14.48 15.47 17.02
C ALA A 488 -15.32 16.23 15.99
N ALA A 489 -16.46 16.76 16.41
CA ALA A 489 -17.25 17.67 15.58
C ALA A 489 -16.40 18.88 15.18
N GLY A 490 -16.43 19.26 13.90
CA GLY A 490 -15.60 20.35 13.35
C GLY A 490 -14.18 19.96 12.95
N HIS A 491 -13.79 18.71 13.09
CA HIS A 491 -12.59 18.16 12.45
C HIS A 491 -12.90 17.79 10.99
N ASP A 492 -12.21 18.39 10.05
CA ASP A 492 -12.26 18.01 8.64
C ASP A 492 -11.07 17.11 8.31
N PRO A 493 -11.29 15.82 8.05
CA PRO A 493 -10.18 14.86 7.83
C PRO A 493 -9.38 15.11 6.55
N ARG A 494 -9.80 16.07 5.72
CA ARG A 494 -9.06 16.42 4.49
C ARG A 494 -7.93 17.42 4.74
N LEU A 495 -7.90 18.08 5.90
CA LEU A 495 -7.03 19.22 6.19
C LEU A 495 -6.40 19.08 7.59
N PRO A 496 -5.17 19.61 7.79
CA PRO A 496 -4.56 19.61 9.11
C PRO A 496 -5.44 20.28 10.17
N ALA A 497 -5.48 19.72 11.34
CA ALA A 497 -6.25 20.18 12.47
C ALA A 497 -5.44 21.09 13.42
N LEU A 498 -6.11 21.94 14.21
CA LEU A 498 -5.46 22.64 15.31
C LEU A 498 -5.21 21.68 16.47
N GLY A 499 -3.98 21.67 16.97
CA GLY A 499 -3.55 20.78 18.06
C GLY A 499 -3.74 21.35 19.46
N ASP A 500 -4.71 22.26 19.64
CA ASP A 500 -5.03 22.93 20.89
C ASP A 500 -5.98 22.15 21.83
N GLY A 501 -6.39 20.94 21.43
CA GLY A 501 -7.30 20.07 22.14
C GLY A 501 -8.76 20.15 21.68
N SER A 502 -9.15 21.21 20.94
CA SER A 502 -10.54 21.47 20.55
C SER A 502 -11.13 20.40 19.60
N VAL A 503 -10.28 19.76 18.81
CA VAL A 503 -10.67 18.75 17.80
C VAL A 503 -9.86 17.46 17.90
N ASP A 504 -9.31 17.17 19.06
CA ASP A 504 -8.61 15.89 19.32
C ASP A 504 -9.54 14.68 19.09
N TRP A 505 -8.94 13.55 18.76
CA TRP A 505 -9.67 12.29 18.63
C TRP A 505 -10.41 11.90 19.90
N GLN A 506 -11.64 11.44 19.74
CA GLN A 506 -12.51 10.98 20.84
C GLN A 506 -12.41 9.45 21.06
N GLY A 507 -11.24 8.88 20.81
CA GLY A 507 -10.96 7.44 20.86
C GLY A 507 -11.12 6.76 19.50
N MET A 508 -11.17 5.43 19.49
CA MET A 508 -11.33 4.61 18.30
C MET A 508 -12.79 4.17 18.14
N ARG A 509 -13.16 3.88 16.88
CA ARG A 509 -14.44 3.21 16.58
C ARG A 509 -14.36 1.76 17.06
N PRO A 510 -15.48 1.18 17.54
CA PRO A 510 -15.56 -0.25 17.79
C PRO A 510 -15.33 -1.06 16.51
N TYR A 511 -14.70 -2.23 16.62
CA TYR A 511 -14.49 -3.14 15.47
C TYR A 511 -15.81 -3.56 14.80
N ASP A 512 -16.90 -3.64 15.58
CA ASP A 512 -18.22 -3.98 15.03
C ASP A 512 -18.77 -2.96 14.04
N ASP A 513 -18.26 -1.72 14.05
CA ASP A 513 -18.60 -0.68 13.10
C ASP A 513 -17.86 -0.84 11.76
N ASN A 514 -16.84 -1.70 11.68
CA ASN A 514 -16.10 -1.91 10.44
C ASN A 514 -16.95 -2.65 9.41
N PRO A 515 -16.94 -2.21 8.13
CA PRO A 515 -17.65 -2.90 7.05
C PRO A 515 -17.26 -4.37 6.96
N LYS A 516 -18.23 -5.28 7.03
CA LYS A 516 -18.02 -6.73 6.92
C LYS A 516 -19.25 -7.44 6.38
N VAL A 517 -19.06 -8.53 5.65
CA VAL A 517 -20.12 -9.39 5.17
C VAL A 517 -19.65 -10.82 5.06
N ARG A 518 -20.52 -11.75 5.42
CA ARG A 518 -20.34 -13.19 5.20
C ARG A 518 -21.41 -13.72 4.26
N ASN A 519 -20.97 -14.52 3.31
CA ASN A 519 -21.82 -15.23 2.34
C ASN A 519 -22.89 -14.32 1.69
N PRO A 520 -22.48 -13.27 0.96
CA PRO A 520 -23.41 -12.32 0.37
C PRO A 520 -24.38 -13.02 -0.60
N SER A 521 -25.63 -12.58 -0.61
CA SER A 521 -26.67 -13.14 -1.48
C SER A 521 -26.39 -12.98 -2.98
N THR A 522 -25.47 -12.12 -3.35
CA THR A 522 -24.99 -11.94 -4.73
C THR A 522 -24.16 -13.13 -5.22
N GLY A 523 -23.62 -13.97 -4.30
CA GLY A 523 -22.75 -15.09 -4.64
C GLY A 523 -21.34 -14.65 -5.08
N HIS A 524 -20.99 -13.38 -4.96
CA HIS A 524 -19.64 -12.88 -5.28
C HIS A 524 -19.23 -11.72 -4.37
N ILE A 525 -17.92 -11.49 -4.28
CA ILE A 525 -17.28 -10.32 -3.70
C ILE A 525 -16.29 -9.77 -4.71
N ILE A 526 -16.39 -8.48 -5.04
CA ILE A 526 -15.54 -7.80 -6.02
C ILE A 526 -14.96 -6.54 -5.40
N ASN A 527 -13.65 -6.35 -5.58
CA ASN A 527 -12.98 -5.13 -5.12
C ASN A 527 -11.82 -4.76 -6.04
N TRP A 528 -11.70 -3.46 -6.32
CA TRP A 528 -10.51 -2.86 -6.93
C TRP A 528 -10.13 -1.58 -6.19
N ASN A 529 -10.09 -1.65 -4.86
CA ASN A 529 -9.91 -0.56 -3.90
C ASN A 529 -11.08 0.44 -3.88
N ASN A 530 -12.23 0.05 -4.39
CA ASN A 530 -13.47 0.82 -4.32
C ASN A 530 -14.01 0.89 -2.88
N ARG A 531 -15.00 1.74 -2.68
CA ARG A 531 -15.62 2.01 -1.38
C ARG A 531 -16.04 0.71 -0.67
N PRO A 532 -15.71 0.52 0.62
CA PRO A 532 -16.01 -0.73 1.32
C PRO A 532 -17.50 -0.97 1.54
N ALA A 533 -18.26 0.06 1.91
CA ALA A 533 -19.70 0.00 2.17
C ALA A 533 -20.37 1.36 1.91
N PRO A 534 -21.69 1.41 1.70
CA PRO A 534 -22.44 2.66 1.76
C PRO A 534 -22.14 3.41 3.07
N GLU A 535 -22.23 4.71 3.06
CA GLU A 535 -21.94 5.60 4.21
C GLU A 535 -20.46 5.69 4.64
N TRP A 536 -19.55 4.82 4.17
CA TRP A 536 -18.13 4.94 4.48
C TRP A 536 -17.51 6.13 3.73
N ILE A 537 -16.70 6.96 4.42
CA ILE A 537 -16.15 8.19 3.86
C ILE A 537 -14.82 7.96 3.13
N SER A 538 -14.55 8.77 2.10
CA SER A 538 -13.25 8.81 1.42
C SER A 538 -12.13 9.27 2.36
N SER A 539 -10.90 8.82 2.07
CA SER A 539 -9.70 9.33 2.74
C SER A 539 -9.34 10.74 2.26
N ASP A 540 -8.39 11.35 2.95
CA ASP A 540 -7.75 12.61 2.59
C ASP A 540 -6.85 12.50 1.34
N LEU A 541 -6.49 11.27 0.92
CA LEU A 541 -5.58 11.03 -0.20
C LEU A 541 -6.00 11.76 -1.47
N TRP A 542 -5.06 12.51 -2.04
CA TRP A 542 -5.31 13.26 -3.26
C TRP A 542 -5.75 12.38 -4.43
N SER A 543 -5.10 11.25 -4.63
CA SER A 543 -5.34 10.33 -5.75
C SER A 543 -6.52 9.36 -5.53
N TYR A 544 -7.06 9.28 -4.31
CA TYR A 544 -8.10 8.32 -3.95
C TYR A 544 -9.30 8.98 -3.26
N THR A 545 -10.18 9.56 -4.07
CA THR A 545 -11.54 9.90 -3.65
C THR A 545 -12.48 8.89 -4.28
N TRP A 546 -13.25 8.14 -3.49
CA TRP A 546 -14.23 7.20 -4.03
C TRP A 546 -15.31 7.96 -4.81
N SER A 547 -15.59 7.48 -6.01
CA SER A 547 -16.42 8.16 -7.00
C SER A 547 -17.25 7.15 -7.78
N ARG A 548 -18.36 7.60 -8.33
CA ARG A 548 -19.14 6.85 -9.33
C ARG A 548 -18.32 6.53 -10.58
N ALA A 549 -17.31 7.31 -10.90
CA ALA A 549 -16.30 6.98 -11.91
C ALA A 549 -15.21 6.12 -11.27
N ASP A 550 -15.32 4.80 -11.38
CA ASP A 550 -14.38 3.85 -10.78
C ASP A 550 -14.11 2.69 -11.75
N ARG A 551 -12.86 2.22 -11.75
CA ARG A 551 -12.41 1.08 -12.56
C ARG A 551 -13.03 -0.25 -12.16
N VAL A 552 -13.56 -0.37 -10.94
CA VAL A 552 -14.17 -1.62 -10.45
C VAL A 552 -15.37 -2.04 -11.30
N HIS A 553 -15.99 -1.11 -12.00
CA HIS A 553 -17.09 -1.42 -12.93
C HIS A 553 -16.66 -2.41 -14.03
N ILE A 554 -15.39 -2.40 -14.45
CA ILE A 554 -14.83 -3.39 -15.38
C ILE A 554 -14.96 -4.80 -14.80
N LEU A 555 -14.54 -4.99 -13.57
CA LEU A 555 -14.65 -6.28 -12.89
C LEU A 555 -16.09 -6.68 -12.63
N MET A 556 -16.93 -5.75 -12.21
CA MET A 556 -18.36 -6.01 -11.95
C MET A 556 -19.06 -6.50 -13.21
N ASP A 557 -18.87 -5.84 -14.34
CA ASP A 557 -19.47 -6.23 -15.61
C ASP A 557 -18.95 -7.62 -16.06
N GLN A 558 -17.66 -7.88 -15.94
CA GLN A 558 -17.05 -9.15 -16.38
C GLN A 558 -17.39 -10.33 -15.47
N VAL A 559 -17.49 -10.13 -14.16
CA VAL A 559 -17.92 -11.18 -13.21
C VAL A 559 -19.39 -11.53 -13.43
N GLU A 560 -20.25 -10.52 -13.64
CA GLU A 560 -21.67 -10.77 -13.94
C GLU A 560 -21.85 -11.53 -15.26
N ALA A 561 -21.04 -11.22 -16.28
CA ALA A 561 -21.10 -11.88 -17.58
C ALA A 561 -20.72 -13.38 -17.54
N VAL A 562 -19.93 -13.81 -16.54
CA VAL A 562 -19.47 -15.19 -16.37
C VAL A 562 -20.16 -15.92 -15.21
N ARG A 563 -21.35 -15.48 -14.82
CA ARG A 563 -22.13 -16.13 -13.76
C ARG A 563 -22.46 -17.58 -14.10
N GLY A 564 -22.08 -18.53 -13.22
CA GLY A 564 -22.21 -19.97 -13.46
C GLY A 564 -21.21 -20.59 -14.45
N ALA A 565 -20.15 -19.84 -14.80
CA ALA A 565 -19.06 -20.32 -15.66
C ALA A 565 -18.09 -21.25 -14.91
N THR A 566 -17.12 -21.78 -15.63
CA THR A 566 -16.01 -22.58 -15.10
C THR A 566 -14.96 -21.73 -14.39
N VAL A 567 -14.13 -22.34 -13.53
CA VAL A 567 -12.95 -21.69 -12.94
C VAL A 567 -12.08 -21.02 -14.01
N ALA A 568 -11.85 -21.68 -15.14
CA ALA A 568 -11.00 -21.15 -16.22
C ALA A 568 -11.58 -19.84 -16.81
N GLU A 569 -12.89 -19.75 -17.01
CA GLU A 569 -13.55 -18.55 -17.54
C GLU A 569 -13.51 -17.38 -16.54
N VAL A 570 -13.62 -17.67 -15.23
CA VAL A 570 -13.50 -16.65 -14.17
C VAL A 570 -12.05 -16.19 -14.02
N VAL A 571 -11.05 -17.08 -14.15
CA VAL A 571 -9.63 -16.70 -14.15
C VAL A 571 -9.28 -15.83 -15.37
N ALA A 572 -9.89 -16.08 -16.54
CA ALA A 572 -9.65 -15.31 -17.76
C ALA A 572 -10.10 -13.83 -17.65
N ILE A 573 -10.88 -13.46 -16.64
CA ILE A 573 -11.17 -12.05 -16.30
C ILE A 573 -9.88 -11.28 -16.06
N ASN A 574 -8.86 -11.91 -15.43
CA ASN A 574 -7.57 -11.25 -15.17
C ASN A 574 -6.92 -10.72 -16.45
N GLU A 575 -6.94 -11.51 -17.52
CA GLU A 575 -6.38 -11.07 -18.80
C GLU A 575 -7.22 -9.96 -19.45
N ARG A 576 -8.53 -10.12 -19.49
CA ARG A 576 -9.43 -9.15 -20.13
C ARG A 576 -9.38 -7.80 -19.42
N SER A 577 -9.54 -7.79 -18.08
CA SER A 577 -9.54 -6.55 -17.28
C SER A 577 -8.18 -5.82 -17.29
N SER A 578 -7.07 -6.56 -17.53
CA SER A 578 -5.73 -5.98 -17.57
C SER A 578 -5.51 -4.98 -18.70
N PHE A 579 -6.31 -5.07 -19.74
CA PHE A 579 -6.17 -4.21 -20.94
C PHE A 579 -7.37 -3.31 -21.19
N GLU A 580 -8.45 -3.42 -20.42
CA GLU A 580 -9.68 -2.67 -20.69
C GLU A 580 -9.54 -1.19 -20.32
N ASP A 581 -10.07 -0.30 -21.18
CA ASP A 581 -10.10 1.15 -20.98
C ASP A 581 -11.07 1.54 -19.87
N VAL A 582 -10.62 2.39 -18.94
CA VAL A 582 -11.42 2.82 -17.80
C VAL A 582 -12.32 4.03 -18.10
N ASN A 583 -12.02 4.81 -19.15
CA ASN A 583 -12.70 6.08 -19.45
C ASN A 583 -13.80 5.96 -20.50
N HIS A 584 -13.71 4.98 -21.41
CA HIS A 584 -14.66 4.79 -22.52
C HIS A 584 -16.12 4.76 -22.02
N ARG A 585 -16.39 4.08 -20.90
CA ARG A 585 -17.71 3.97 -20.29
C ARG A 585 -18.35 5.33 -20.01
N TYR A 586 -17.57 6.29 -19.56
CA TYR A 586 -18.05 7.62 -19.14
C TYR A 586 -18.03 8.63 -20.28
N LEU A 587 -17.13 8.49 -21.25
CA LEU A 587 -16.90 9.49 -22.28
C LEU A 587 -17.70 9.25 -23.57
N MET A 588 -17.97 7.99 -23.93
CA MET A 588 -18.71 7.70 -25.15
C MET A 588 -20.11 8.32 -25.20
N PRO A 589 -20.94 8.30 -24.13
CA PRO A 589 -22.23 9.00 -24.16
C PRO A 589 -22.10 10.51 -24.42
N LEU A 590 -21.07 11.14 -23.87
CA LEU A 590 -20.81 12.59 -24.08
C LEU A 590 -20.36 12.88 -25.52
N LEU A 591 -19.48 12.05 -26.07
CA LEU A 591 -19.03 12.15 -27.44
C LEU A 591 -20.18 11.97 -28.44
N GLN A 592 -21.02 10.98 -28.23
CA GLN A 592 -22.20 10.72 -29.08
C GLN A 592 -23.19 11.88 -29.03
N ALA A 593 -23.41 12.48 -27.84
CA ALA A 593 -24.29 13.65 -27.72
C ALA A 593 -23.72 14.89 -28.40
N ALA A 594 -22.39 15.13 -28.30
CA ALA A 594 -21.74 16.30 -28.85
C ALA A 594 -21.66 16.31 -30.39
N VAL A 595 -21.72 15.16 -31.06
CA VAL A 595 -21.45 15.00 -32.50
C VAL A 595 -22.71 15.00 -33.37
N LEU A 596 -23.91 15.21 -32.78
CA LEU A 596 -25.20 15.20 -33.52
C LEU A 596 -25.22 16.21 -34.69
N GLU A 597 -24.48 17.31 -34.61
CA GLU A 597 -24.40 18.36 -35.63
C GLU A 597 -22.96 18.58 -36.18
N ALA A 598 -22.08 17.58 -36.01
CA ALA A 598 -20.65 17.71 -36.30
C ALA A 598 -20.27 17.44 -37.77
N SER A 599 -19.03 17.76 -38.10
CA SER A 599 -18.44 17.45 -39.42
C SER A 599 -18.30 15.93 -39.64
N SER A 600 -18.02 15.54 -40.90
CA SER A 600 -17.76 14.12 -41.25
C SER A 600 -16.56 13.51 -40.53
N ASP A 601 -15.54 14.30 -40.22
CA ASP A 601 -14.33 13.84 -39.53
C ASP A 601 -14.59 13.55 -38.05
N GLU A 602 -15.36 14.40 -37.38
CA GLU A 602 -15.77 14.19 -35.98
C GLU A 602 -16.68 12.97 -35.85
N ALA A 603 -17.66 12.82 -36.78
CA ALA A 603 -18.51 11.64 -36.83
C ALA A 603 -17.71 10.35 -37.09
N ALA A 604 -16.73 10.38 -37.97
CA ALA A 604 -15.83 9.26 -38.23
C ALA A 604 -14.96 8.91 -37.01
N ALA A 605 -14.51 9.91 -36.28
CA ALA A 605 -13.73 9.72 -35.04
C ALA A 605 -14.57 9.05 -33.94
N VAL A 606 -15.81 9.48 -33.74
CA VAL A 606 -16.72 8.85 -32.77
C VAL A 606 -17.08 7.43 -33.19
N ALA A 607 -17.28 7.18 -34.49
CA ALA A 607 -17.51 5.83 -35.01
C ALA A 607 -16.29 4.91 -34.74
N LEU A 608 -15.07 5.41 -34.97
CA LEU A 608 -13.82 4.67 -34.68
C LEU A 608 -13.74 4.27 -33.18
N LEU A 609 -14.11 5.18 -32.26
CA LEU A 609 -14.13 4.89 -30.83
C LEU A 609 -15.29 3.95 -30.43
N ALA A 610 -16.44 4.04 -31.10
CA ALA A 610 -17.59 3.17 -30.82
C ALA A 610 -17.33 1.72 -31.26
N ASP A 611 -16.58 1.53 -32.34
CA ASP A 611 -16.20 0.20 -32.87
C ASP A 611 -15.00 -0.42 -32.14
N TRP A 612 -14.33 0.34 -31.27
CA TRP A 612 -13.18 -0.13 -30.49
C TRP A 612 -13.59 -1.16 -29.42
N ASP A 613 -12.83 -2.25 -29.33
CA ASP A 613 -13.00 -3.29 -28.31
C ASP A 613 -12.58 -2.86 -26.90
N LYS A 614 -12.23 -1.60 -26.70
CA LYS A 614 -11.73 -0.95 -25.48
C LYS A 614 -10.40 -1.50 -24.96
N SER A 615 -9.65 -2.18 -25.83
CA SER A 615 -8.41 -2.86 -25.43
C SER A 615 -7.16 -2.00 -25.68
N TRP A 616 -6.33 -1.87 -24.65
CA TRP A 616 -4.99 -1.28 -24.71
C TRP A 616 -3.91 -2.33 -25.03
N ARG A 617 -4.22 -3.31 -25.87
CA ARG A 617 -3.21 -4.26 -26.36
C ARG A 617 -2.35 -3.60 -27.42
N VAL A 618 -1.04 -3.89 -27.32
CA VAL A 618 -0.08 -3.46 -28.34
C VAL A 618 -0.03 -4.44 -29.52
N ASP A 619 0.32 -3.95 -30.69
CA ASP A 619 0.64 -4.80 -31.83
C ASP A 619 2.05 -5.44 -31.67
N GLU A 620 2.42 -6.30 -32.62
CA GLU A 620 3.74 -6.97 -32.62
C GLU A 620 4.94 -6.00 -32.65
N LYS A 621 4.71 -4.73 -33.02
CA LYS A 621 5.73 -3.68 -33.10
C LYS A 621 5.74 -2.78 -31.84
N GLY A 622 4.89 -3.04 -30.86
CA GLY A 622 4.80 -2.26 -29.63
C GLY A 622 4.00 -0.97 -29.75
N PHE A 623 3.02 -0.90 -30.64
CA PHE A 623 2.16 0.27 -30.80
C PHE A 623 0.71 -0.04 -30.46
N TYR A 624 0.03 0.94 -29.87
CA TYR A 624 -1.41 0.98 -29.78
C TYR A 624 -2.02 1.40 -31.11
N GLY A 625 -3.19 0.88 -31.44
CA GLY A 625 -3.91 1.18 -32.68
C GLY A 625 -4.58 2.57 -32.70
N PRO A 626 -5.35 2.86 -33.78
CA PRO A 626 -5.93 4.19 -33.98
C PRO A 626 -6.90 4.64 -32.91
N ALA A 627 -7.82 3.77 -32.47
CA ALA A 627 -8.85 4.13 -31.49
C ALA A 627 -8.26 4.48 -30.11
N PRO A 628 -7.39 3.64 -29.47
CA PRO A 628 -6.73 4.03 -28.23
C PRO A 628 -5.84 5.29 -28.39
N THR A 629 -5.19 5.49 -29.55
CA THR A 629 -4.41 6.71 -29.82
C THR A 629 -5.30 7.95 -29.82
N LEU A 630 -6.48 7.88 -30.43
CA LEU A 630 -7.45 8.97 -30.42
C LEU A 630 -8.05 9.19 -29.03
N MET A 631 -8.40 8.13 -28.29
CA MET A 631 -8.92 8.23 -26.93
C MET A 631 -7.91 8.93 -26.01
N GLU A 632 -6.63 8.58 -26.07
CA GLU A 632 -5.57 9.23 -25.28
C GLU A 632 -5.49 10.73 -25.55
N ALA A 633 -5.46 11.11 -26.83
CA ALA A 633 -5.42 12.51 -27.23
C ALA A 633 -6.68 13.27 -26.80
N PHE A 634 -7.85 12.64 -26.91
CA PHE A 634 -9.12 13.25 -26.50
C PHE A 634 -9.18 13.46 -24.99
N VAL A 635 -8.81 12.46 -24.18
CA VAL A 635 -8.81 12.57 -22.70
C VAL A 635 -7.86 13.68 -22.24
N ASP A 636 -6.65 13.76 -22.82
CA ASP A 636 -5.69 14.86 -22.52
C ASP A 636 -6.31 16.24 -22.83
N GLN A 637 -6.92 16.39 -24.00
CA GLN A 637 -7.55 17.65 -24.39
C GLN A 637 -8.73 18.00 -23.50
N LEU A 638 -9.61 17.04 -23.20
CA LEU A 638 -10.78 17.27 -22.36
C LEU A 638 -10.38 17.71 -20.94
N GLN A 639 -9.43 17.03 -20.32
CA GLN A 639 -8.95 17.39 -18.99
C GLN A 639 -8.36 18.80 -18.96
N ARG A 640 -7.59 19.18 -19.98
CA ARG A 640 -7.02 20.55 -20.12
C ARG A 640 -8.09 21.60 -20.31
N GLN A 641 -9.08 21.33 -21.14
CA GLN A 641 -10.18 22.27 -21.41
C GLN A 641 -11.06 22.53 -20.18
N VAL A 642 -11.19 21.54 -19.29
CA VAL A 642 -12.07 21.62 -18.11
C VAL A 642 -11.37 22.18 -16.88
N PHE A 643 -10.08 21.91 -16.69
CA PHE A 643 -9.43 22.18 -15.39
C PHE A 643 -8.26 23.18 -15.47
N LEU A 644 -7.62 23.37 -16.63
CA LEU A 644 -6.36 24.11 -16.67
C LEU A 644 -6.51 25.59 -16.31
N ASP A 645 -7.56 26.22 -16.76
CA ASP A 645 -7.87 27.62 -16.48
C ASP A 645 -8.24 27.86 -15.01
N ASP A 646 -8.96 26.91 -14.39
CA ASP A 646 -9.37 27.00 -13.00
C ASP A 646 -8.21 26.75 -12.03
N VAL A 647 -7.42 25.67 -12.25
CA VAL A 647 -6.37 25.29 -11.31
C VAL A 647 -5.00 25.88 -11.61
N GLY A 648 -4.74 26.28 -12.87
CA GLY A 648 -3.45 26.80 -13.36
C GLY A 648 -2.43 25.70 -13.62
N GLU A 649 -1.44 25.99 -14.46
CA GLU A 649 -0.39 25.04 -14.85
C GLU A 649 0.42 24.51 -13.66
N ASP A 650 0.62 25.32 -12.63
CA ASP A 650 1.36 24.98 -11.43
C ASP A 650 0.67 23.91 -10.58
N GLN A 651 -0.66 23.77 -10.68
CA GLN A 651 -1.46 22.78 -9.95
C GLN A 651 -2.02 21.68 -10.85
N TYR A 652 -2.05 21.90 -12.18
CA TYR A 652 -2.70 20.98 -13.13
C TYR A 652 -2.14 19.55 -13.10
N TYR A 653 -0.84 19.38 -12.82
CA TYR A 653 -0.24 18.06 -12.69
C TYR A 653 -0.92 17.16 -11.66
N ARG A 654 -1.55 17.73 -10.63
CA ARG A 654 -2.30 17.00 -9.59
C ARG A 654 -3.57 16.34 -10.15
N PHE A 655 -4.12 16.88 -11.23
CA PHE A 655 -5.36 16.43 -11.88
C PHE A 655 -5.14 15.39 -12.94
N ALA A 656 -4.16 15.61 -13.80
CA ALA A 656 -3.85 14.73 -14.91
C ALA A 656 -3.10 13.45 -14.48
N ALA A 657 -2.73 13.35 -13.20
CA ALA A 657 -2.00 12.22 -12.68
C ALA A 657 -2.83 10.93 -12.73
N THR A 658 -2.29 9.90 -13.36
CA THR A 658 -2.91 8.57 -13.51
C THR A 658 -2.26 7.49 -12.65
N GLY A 659 -1.40 7.87 -11.73
CA GLY A 659 -0.74 6.95 -10.80
C GLY A 659 0.56 6.34 -11.29
N TYR A 660 0.73 6.10 -12.61
CA TYR A 660 1.98 5.53 -13.14
C TYR A 660 2.56 6.38 -14.28
N PRO A 661 3.84 6.74 -14.23
CA PRO A 661 4.51 7.44 -15.33
C PRO A 661 4.49 6.58 -16.60
N ASN A 662 4.34 7.24 -17.75
CA ASN A 662 4.41 6.62 -19.07
C ASN A 662 3.28 5.64 -19.43
N GLN A 663 2.20 5.58 -18.68
CA GLN A 663 1.02 4.80 -19.06
C GLN A 663 -0.03 5.67 -19.77
N PRO A 664 -0.82 5.09 -20.67
CA PRO A 664 -1.96 5.78 -21.27
C PRO A 664 -2.97 6.25 -20.24
N LEU A 665 -3.61 7.41 -20.44
CA LEU A 665 -4.57 8.00 -19.52
C LEU A 665 -5.79 7.11 -19.27
N GLY A 666 -6.21 6.33 -20.28
CA GLY A 666 -7.32 5.40 -20.16
C GLY A 666 -6.96 4.02 -19.61
N ALA A 667 -5.68 3.60 -19.77
CA ALA A 667 -5.19 2.31 -19.28
C ALA A 667 -4.50 2.43 -17.92
N SER A 668 -4.85 3.42 -17.14
CA SER A 668 -4.22 3.70 -15.84
C SER A 668 -4.71 2.76 -14.73
N TRP A 669 -4.07 2.85 -13.58
CA TRP A 669 -4.45 2.19 -12.34
C TRP A 669 -5.82 2.62 -11.79
N GLY A 670 -6.47 3.53 -12.45
CA GLY A 670 -7.80 4.02 -12.14
C GLY A 670 -8.09 5.29 -12.92
N THR A 671 -9.31 5.79 -12.82
CA THR A 671 -9.68 7.10 -13.34
C THR A 671 -8.84 8.18 -12.69
N SER A 672 -8.37 9.18 -13.46
CA SER A 672 -7.65 10.32 -12.92
C SER A 672 -8.52 11.15 -11.97
N VAL A 673 -7.88 12.00 -11.16
CA VAL A 673 -8.61 12.97 -10.32
C VAL A 673 -9.51 13.86 -11.17
N ALA A 674 -9.02 14.31 -12.33
CA ALA A 674 -9.78 15.09 -13.28
C ALA A 674 -11.04 14.35 -13.78
N MET A 675 -10.90 13.10 -14.19
CA MET A 675 -12.04 12.31 -14.68
C MET A 675 -13.08 12.02 -13.59
N ARG A 676 -12.64 11.71 -12.38
CA ARG A 676 -13.56 11.54 -11.23
C ARG A 676 -14.33 12.82 -10.95
N ALA A 677 -13.64 13.95 -10.87
CA ALA A 677 -14.25 15.25 -10.62
C ALA A 677 -15.23 15.65 -11.75
N LEU A 678 -14.83 15.46 -13.01
CA LEU A 678 -15.67 15.76 -14.16
C LEU A 678 -16.97 14.93 -14.16
N VAL A 679 -16.86 13.61 -14.01
CA VAL A 679 -18.04 12.73 -14.02
C VAL A 679 -18.96 13.03 -12.84
N HIS A 680 -18.41 13.24 -11.65
CA HIS A 680 -19.20 13.62 -10.47
C HIS A 680 -19.95 14.94 -10.69
N TRP A 681 -19.25 15.96 -11.19
CA TRP A 681 -19.82 17.27 -11.50
C TRP A 681 -20.94 17.23 -12.56
N LEU A 682 -20.70 16.47 -13.65
CA LEU A 682 -21.67 16.29 -14.72
C LEU A 682 -22.97 15.63 -14.25
N ASP A 683 -22.85 14.59 -13.43
CA ASP A 683 -24.01 13.89 -12.90
C ASP A 683 -24.81 14.75 -11.92
N GLU A 684 -24.16 15.55 -11.09
CA GLU A 684 -24.85 16.52 -10.23
C GLU A 684 -25.65 17.54 -11.07
N LYS A 685 -25.04 18.07 -12.13
CA LYS A 685 -25.68 19.03 -13.04
C LYS A 685 -26.85 18.39 -13.78
N THR A 686 -26.72 17.14 -14.24
CA THR A 686 -27.80 16.39 -14.90
C THR A 686 -28.95 16.07 -13.95
N ALA A 687 -28.64 15.85 -12.66
CA ALA A 687 -29.64 15.66 -11.60
C ALA A 687 -30.37 16.97 -11.18
N GLY A 688 -30.08 18.09 -11.85
CA GLY A 688 -30.68 19.42 -11.56
C GLY A 688 -30.11 20.09 -10.30
N LYS A 689 -28.95 19.64 -9.80
CA LYS A 689 -28.24 20.34 -8.76
C LYS A 689 -27.34 21.40 -9.41
N GLU A 690 -27.25 22.59 -8.81
CA GLU A 690 -26.27 23.58 -9.20
C GLU A 690 -24.93 23.27 -8.47
N PRO A 691 -23.87 22.85 -9.18
CA PRO A 691 -22.58 22.64 -8.57
C PRO A 691 -22.06 23.89 -7.90
N ALA A 692 -21.35 23.75 -6.77
CA ALA A 692 -20.82 24.88 -6.01
C ALA A 692 -19.76 25.71 -6.79
N PHE A 693 -19.11 25.07 -7.79
CA PHE A 693 -18.15 25.71 -8.70
C PHE A 693 -18.46 25.28 -10.14
N ASP A 694 -18.45 26.24 -11.07
CA ASP A 694 -18.72 25.97 -12.49
C ASP A 694 -17.42 25.67 -13.24
N LEU A 695 -17.13 24.40 -13.49
CA LEU A 695 -15.96 23.93 -14.20
C LEU A 695 -15.96 24.22 -15.71
N LEU A 696 -17.09 24.65 -16.30
CA LEU A 696 -17.22 24.92 -17.72
C LEU A 696 -17.42 26.40 -18.06
N ASN A 697 -17.37 27.28 -17.07
CA ASN A 697 -17.53 28.74 -17.28
C ASN A 697 -18.82 29.12 -18.02
N GLY A 698 -19.92 28.42 -17.76
CA GLY A 698 -21.21 28.62 -18.39
C GLY A 698 -21.37 28.01 -19.78
N GLU A 699 -20.34 27.35 -20.31
CA GLU A 699 -20.44 26.70 -21.62
C GLU A 699 -21.25 25.39 -21.54
N PRO A 700 -21.99 25.01 -22.60
CA PRO A 700 -22.62 23.69 -22.71
C PRO A 700 -21.56 22.56 -22.73
N VAL A 701 -21.88 21.44 -22.10
CA VAL A 701 -20.99 20.25 -22.06
C VAL A 701 -20.62 19.80 -23.45
N GLU A 702 -21.58 19.75 -24.37
CA GLU A 702 -21.39 19.31 -25.75
C GLU A 702 -20.39 20.20 -26.51
N ALA A 703 -20.41 21.50 -26.24
CA ALA A 703 -19.47 22.42 -26.85
C ALA A 703 -18.02 22.18 -26.41
N VAL A 704 -17.81 21.94 -25.11
CA VAL A 704 -16.48 21.65 -24.54
C VAL A 704 -15.97 20.28 -25.05
N VAL A 705 -16.82 19.26 -25.05
CA VAL A 705 -16.49 17.92 -25.56
C VAL A 705 -16.12 17.99 -27.05
N LEU A 706 -16.91 18.68 -27.87
CA LEU A 706 -16.64 18.82 -29.31
C LEU A 706 -15.35 19.60 -29.57
N ARG A 707 -15.11 20.69 -28.84
CA ARG A 707 -13.84 21.44 -28.91
C ARG A 707 -12.65 20.57 -28.55
N SER A 708 -12.77 19.74 -27.51
CA SER A 708 -11.72 18.80 -27.08
C SER A 708 -11.44 17.72 -28.12
N LEU A 709 -12.48 17.16 -28.75
CA LEU A 709 -12.35 16.21 -29.86
C LEU A 709 -11.64 16.87 -31.08
N ARG A 710 -12.03 18.07 -31.46
CA ARG A 710 -11.36 18.84 -32.53
C ARG A 710 -9.88 19.08 -32.24
N GLY A 711 -9.56 19.43 -30.97
CA GLY A 711 -8.18 19.58 -30.54
C GLY A 711 -7.37 18.31 -30.70
N ALA A 712 -7.93 17.15 -30.31
CA ALA A 712 -7.29 15.85 -30.47
C ALA A 712 -7.07 15.49 -31.97
N LEU A 713 -8.11 15.67 -32.81
CA LEU A 713 -8.03 15.44 -34.27
C LEU A 713 -6.98 16.33 -34.93
N GLN A 714 -6.96 17.61 -34.57
CA GLN A 714 -5.95 18.55 -35.12
C GLN A 714 -4.54 18.15 -34.69
N LYS A 715 -4.32 17.81 -33.43
CA LYS A 715 -3.02 17.35 -32.90
C LYS A 715 -2.53 16.13 -33.67
N LEU A 716 -3.34 15.07 -33.72
CA LEU A 716 -2.96 13.83 -34.39
C LEU A 716 -2.76 14.00 -35.92
N SER A 717 -3.60 14.79 -36.57
CA SER A 717 -3.43 15.09 -37.97
C SER A 717 -2.13 15.84 -38.30
N GLN A 718 -1.73 16.75 -37.39
CA GLN A 718 -0.44 17.46 -37.53
C GLN A 718 0.75 16.53 -37.27
N GLU A 719 0.65 15.63 -36.34
CA GLU A 719 1.74 14.73 -35.96
C GLU A 719 1.88 13.51 -36.89
N GLN A 720 0.75 12.97 -37.40
CA GLN A 720 0.71 11.67 -38.06
C GLN A 720 -0.02 11.67 -39.41
N GLY A 721 -0.51 12.83 -39.89
CA GLY A 721 -1.30 12.95 -41.11
C GLY A 721 -2.80 12.78 -40.89
N SER A 722 -3.60 13.09 -41.93
CA SER A 722 -5.08 13.15 -41.82
C SER A 722 -5.81 11.79 -41.83
N GLU A 723 -5.11 10.70 -42.11
CA GLU A 723 -5.70 9.36 -42.20
C GLU A 723 -5.77 8.73 -40.81
N MET A 724 -6.95 8.74 -40.16
CA MET A 724 -7.12 8.27 -38.80
C MET A 724 -6.74 6.79 -38.61
N GLN A 725 -6.97 5.96 -39.64
CA GLN A 725 -6.74 4.51 -39.57
C GLN A 725 -5.26 4.11 -39.42
N VAL A 726 -4.34 5.04 -39.63
CA VAL A 726 -2.88 4.79 -39.51
C VAL A 726 -2.29 5.38 -38.23
N TRP A 727 -3.07 6.13 -37.43
CA TRP A 727 -2.59 6.71 -36.17
C TRP A 727 -2.14 5.65 -35.19
N ARG A 728 -1.03 5.90 -34.54
CA ARG A 728 -0.41 4.96 -33.61
C ARG A 728 0.24 5.70 -32.43
N LEU A 729 0.11 5.14 -31.26
CA LEU A 729 0.83 5.58 -30.07
C LEU A 729 1.85 4.51 -29.69
N ALA A 730 3.13 4.88 -29.57
CA ALA A 730 4.15 3.97 -29.07
C ALA A 730 3.89 3.63 -27.60
N ALA A 731 3.88 2.35 -27.29
CA ALA A 731 3.76 1.90 -25.92
C ALA A 731 5.10 2.01 -25.20
N ALA A 732 5.10 2.51 -23.98
CA ALA A 732 6.24 2.36 -23.10
C ALA A 732 6.34 0.89 -22.64
N PRO A 733 7.56 0.32 -22.51
CA PRO A 733 7.71 -0.99 -21.91
C PRO A 733 7.26 -0.96 -20.45
N MET A 734 6.70 -2.07 -19.99
CA MET A 734 6.46 -2.32 -18.59
C MET A 734 7.74 -2.89 -17.99
N GLU A 735 8.33 -2.19 -17.05
CA GLU A 735 9.66 -2.48 -16.53
C GLU A 735 9.60 -2.94 -15.07
N TRP A 736 10.51 -3.86 -14.72
CA TRP A 736 10.86 -4.24 -13.34
C TRP A 736 12.24 -3.70 -13.02
N PRO A 737 12.36 -2.43 -12.62
CA PRO A 737 13.64 -1.87 -12.23
C PRO A 737 14.13 -2.51 -10.92
N PRO A 738 15.42 -2.34 -10.58
CA PRO A 738 15.94 -2.71 -9.29
C PRO A 738 15.12 -2.10 -8.16
N TYR A 739 14.73 -2.93 -7.18
CA TYR A 739 13.87 -2.47 -6.11
C TYR A 739 14.57 -1.41 -5.25
N ASN A 740 13.87 -0.32 -5.01
CA ASN A 740 14.33 0.78 -4.19
C ASN A 740 13.20 1.16 -3.21
N PHE A 741 13.44 1.02 -1.93
CA PHE A 741 12.46 1.36 -0.91
C PHE A 741 12.86 2.66 -0.20
N ARG A 742 12.04 3.70 -0.32
CA ARG A 742 12.29 5.05 0.25
C ARG A 742 13.63 5.66 -0.18
N GLY A 743 14.09 5.43 -1.39
CA GLY A 743 15.38 5.89 -1.89
C GLY A 743 16.57 4.99 -1.52
N VAL A 744 16.33 3.90 -0.81
CA VAL A 744 17.37 2.96 -0.38
C VAL A 744 17.43 1.76 -1.32
N PRO A 745 18.59 1.43 -1.94
CA PRO A 745 18.70 0.31 -2.86
C PRO A 745 18.45 -1.03 -2.14
N GLN A 746 17.68 -1.89 -2.79
CA GLN A 746 17.30 -3.21 -2.32
C GLN A 746 17.87 -4.33 -3.21
N ALA A 747 18.51 -3.95 -4.31
CA ALA A 747 19.13 -4.83 -5.30
C ALA A 747 20.33 -4.13 -5.95
N ASP A 748 21.07 -4.87 -6.79
CA ASP A 748 22.06 -4.23 -7.66
C ASP A 748 21.40 -3.42 -8.79
N SER A 749 22.10 -2.39 -9.29
CA SER A 749 21.53 -1.38 -10.19
C SER A 749 21.36 -1.83 -11.64
N ASP A 750 21.83 -2.99 -12.05
CA ASP A 750 22.13 -3.28 -13.47
C ASP A 750 21.07 -4.10 -14.19
N ASN A 751 19.92 -4.44 -13.55
CA ASN A 751 18.91 -5.30 -14.14
C ASN A 751 17.52 -4.69 -14.19
N VAL A 752 17.10 -4.42 -15.39
CA VAL A 752 15.69 -4.13 -15.67
C VAL A 752 15.12 -5.30 -16.46
N LEU A 753 14.21 -6.06 -15.83
CA LEU A 753 13.35 -6.97 -16.58
C LEU A 753 12.25 -6.15 -17.25
N SER A 754 11.82 -6.52 -18.44
CA SER A 754 10.80 -5.77 -19.17
C SER A 754 9.87 -6.66 -19.99
N LEU A 755 8.62 -6.17 -20.14
CA LEU A 755 7.62 -6.72 -21.07
C LEU A 755 7.16 -5.61 -22.02
N PRO A 756 6.78 -5.96 -23.26
CA PRO A 756 6.20 -4.99 -24.17
C PRO A 756 4.80 -4.58 -23.71
N GLY A 757 4.57 -3.27 -23.60
CA GLY A 757 3.27 -2.69 -23.36
C GLY A 757 2.78 -2.78 -21.93
N TYR A 758 1.64 -2.16 -21.69
CA TYR A 758 1.01 -2.01 -20.39
C TYR A 758 0.05 -3.16 -20.06
N GLN A 759 0.01 -3.56 -18.80
CA GLN A 759 -0.95 -4.53 -18.24
C GLN A 759 -1.40 -4.05 -16.87
N ASN A 760 -2.69 -3.73 -16.69
CA ASN A 760 -3.26 -3.33 -15.40
C ASN A 760 -3.69 -4.55 -14.58
N ARG A 761 -2.73 -5.40 -14.23
CA ARG A 761 -2.96 -6.60 -13.40
C ARG A 761 -2.14 -6.55 -12.12
N GLY A 762 -2.35 -7.52 -11.24
CA GLY A 762 -1.51 -7.69 -10.05
C GLY A 762 -0.02 -7.79 -10.39
N SER A 763 0.85 -7.20 -9.56
CA SER A 763 2.30 -7.41 -9.64
C SER A 763 2.66 -8.88 -9.40
N GLU A 764 1.78 -9.60 -8.76
CA GLU A 764 1.65 -11.06 -8.69
C GLU A 764 0.18 -11.45 -8.84
N ASN A 765 -0.12 -12.70 -9.02
CA ASN A 765 -1.51 -13.17 -9.02
C ASN A 765 -1.64 -14.51 -8.32
N ASN A 766 -2.67 -14.61 -7.48
CA ASN A 766 -3.02 -15.82 -6.72
C ASN A 766 -4.41 -16.29 -7.13
N VAL A 767 -4.55 -17.59 -7.38
CA VAL A 767 -5.82 -18.25 -7.68
C VAL A 767 -6.02 -19.38 -6.66
N PHE A 768 -7.15 -19.34 -5.95
CA PHE A 768 -7.55 -20.39 -5.02
C PHE A 768 -8.89 -20.97 -5.48
N VAL A 769 -9.00 -22.29 -5.49
CA VAL A 769 -10.18 -23.02 -5.95
C VAL A 769 -10.68 -23.92 -4.82
N ALA A 770 -11.89 -23.68 -4.34
CA ALA A 770 -12.57 -24.50 -3.35
C ALA A 770 -13.19 -25.72 -4.02
N THR A 771 -12.74 -26.92 -3.65
CA THR A 771 -13.18 -28.20 -4.27
C THR A 771 -14.30 -28.90 -3.49
N GLY A 772 -14.66 -28.40 -2.29
CA GLY A 772 -15.53 -29.08 -1.33
C GLY A 772 -14.78 -30.05 -0.40
N GLU A 773 -13.66 -30.60 -0.86
CA GLU A 773 -12.78 -31.47 -0.05
C GLU A 773 -11.57 -30.72 0.52
N GLY A 774 -11.14 -29.67 -0.17
CA GLY A 774 -10.00 -28.83 0.19
C GLY A 774 -9.90 -27.60 -0.71
N ILE A 775 -8.70 -27.02 -0.77
CA ILE A 775 -8.39 -25.84 -1.57
C ILE A 775 -7.17 -26.15 -2.45
N GLU A 776 -7.30 -25.92 -3.75
CA GLU A 776 -6.19 -25.92 -4.70
C GLU A 776 -5.71 -24.48 -4.93
N ALA A 777 -4.38 -24.31 -5.04
CA ALA A 777 -3.79 -23.00 -5.27
C ALA A 777 -2.85 -22.99 -6.48
N ARG A 778 -2.82 -21.84 -7.15
CA ARG A 778 -1.89 -21.51 -8.24
C ARG A 778 -1.48 -20.06 -8.08
N ASP A 779 -0.21 -19.74 -8.38
CA ASP A 779 0.27 -18.38 -8.34
C ASP A 779 1.29 -18.06 -9.44
N VAL A 780 1.68 -16.78 -9.52
CA VAL A 780 2.82 -16.31 -10.33
C VAL A 780 3.42 -15.08 -9.67
N ILE A 781 4.73 -15.12 -9.45
CA ILE A 781 5.53 -14.04 -8.85
C ILE A 781 6.53 -13.57 -9.90
N PRO A 782 6.25 -12.49 -10.68
CA PRO A 782 7.12 -12.04 -11.77
C PRO A 782 8.48 -11.59 -11.26
N GLY A 783 9.49 -11.78 -12.10
CA GLY A 783 10.85 -12.06 -11.74
C GLY A 783 10.92 -13.51 -11.35
N GLY A 784 11.03 -13.79 -10.09
CA GLY A 784 11.10 -15.12 -9.52
C GLY A 784 11.24 -15.09 -8.01
N GLN A 785 11.57 -16.24 -7.42
CA GLN A 785 11.74 -16.41 -5.99
C GLN A 785 13.05 -15.76 -5.50
N GLY A 786 14.14 -15.84 -6.26
CA GLY A 786 15.43 -15.25 -5.94
C GLY A 786 15.47 -13.73 -6.14
N GLY A 787 16.38 -13.05 -5.45
CA GLY A 787 16.36 -11.58 -5.43
C GLY A 787 17.71 -10.89 -5.62
N HIS A 788 18.78 -11.61 -5.91
CA HIS A 788 20.11 -11.02 -6.02
C HIS A 788 20.99 -11.71 -7.08
N ARG A 789 22.07 -11.02 -7.46
CA ARG A 789 23.16 -11.60 -8.23
C ARG A 789 24.27 -12.04 -7.30
N MET A 790 25.00 -13.04 -7.74
CA MET A 790 26.21 -13.53 -7.05
C MET A 790 27.39 -12.59 -7.31
N THR A 791 28.42 -12.68 -6.50
CA THR A 791 29.67 -11.89 -6.68
C THR A 791 30.35 -12.12 -8.04
N SER A 792 30.06 -13.24 -8.71
CA SER A 792 30.46 -13.50 -10.11
C SER A 792 29.77 -12.58 -11.13
N GLY A 793 28.68 -11.89 -10.75
CA GLY A 793 27.80 -11.12 -11.63
C GLY A 793 26.67 -11.93 -12.28
N GLU A 794 26.68 -13.26 -12.12
CA GLU A 794 25.60 -14.13 -12.61
C GLU A 794 24.34 -13.99 -11.74
N PRO A 795 23.13 -14.10 -12.33
CA PRO A 795 21.91 -14.17 -11.57
C PRO A 795 21.94 -15.32 -10.55
N GLY A 796 21.40 -15.12 -9.37
CA GLY A 796 21.10 -16.18 -8.41
C GLY A 796 20.03 -17.12 -8.96
N ALA A 797 19.83 -18.25 -8.30
CA ALA A 797 18.79 -19.20 -8.68
C ALA A 797 17.40 -18.52 -8.65
N HIS A 798 16.55 -18.87 -9.58
CA HIS A 798 15.15 -18.41 -9.67
C HIS A 798 15.00 -16.88 -9.68
N TYR A 799 15.88 -16.19 -10.42
CA TYR A 799 15.92 -14.74 -10.49
C TYR A 799 14.83 -14.14 -11.39
N ASP A 800 14.55 -14.78 -12.58
CA ASP A 800 13.62 -14.28 -13.59
C ASP A 800 12.77 -15.37 -14.28
N ASP A 801 12.75 -16.57 -13.74
CA ASP A 801 12.14 -17.76 -14.34
C ASP A 801 10.61 -17.72 -14.39
N GLN A 802 9.95 -16.87 -13.61
CA GLN A 802 8.49 -16.67 -13.65
C GLN A 802 8.04 -15.51 -14.54
N LEU A 803 8.95 -14.69 -15.09
CA LEU A 803 8.58 -13.54 -15.93
C LEU A 803 7.84 -13.95 -17.19
N LYS A 804 8.29 -15.02 -17.86
CA LYS A 804 7.62 -15.55 -19.07
C LYS A 804 6.22 -16.10 -18.72
N LEU A 805 6.10 -16.80 -17.60
CA LEU A 805 4.82 -17.33 -17.13
C LEU A 805 3.83 -16.19 -16.87
N TYR A 806 4.29 -15.14 -16.19
CA TYR A 806 3.51 -13.92 -15.96
C TYR A 806 3.08 -13.26 -17.26
N ALA A 807 4.00 -13.05 -18.20
CA ALA A 807 3.71 -12.41 -19.49
C ALA A 807 2.57 -13.11 -20.28
N GLN A 808 2.44 -14.42 -20.11
CA GLN A 808 1.45 -15.27 -20.79
C GLN A 808 0.18 -15.50 -19.96
N PHE A 809 -0.03 -14.78 -18.85
CA PHE A 809 -1.13 -15.02 -17.90
C PHE A 809 -1.20 -16.45 -17.38
N GLY A 810 -0.03 -17.14 -17.35
CA GLY A 810 0.12 -18.47 -16.80
C GLY A 810 0.32 -18.45 -15.27
N TYR A 811 0.15 -19.58 -14.65
CA TYR A 811 0.29 -19.80 -13.21
C TYR A 811 1.02 -21.12 -12.96
N LYS A 812 1.84 -21.18 -11.91
CA LYS A 812 2.40 -22.43 -11.39
C LYS A 812 1.49 -23.02 -10.30
N PRO A 813 1.42 -24.36 -10.14
CA PRO A 813 0.74 -24.95 -9.01
C PRO A 813 1.49 -24.65 -7.69
N VAL A 814 0.75 -24.55 -6.60
CA VAL A 814 1.28 -24.46 -5.23
C VAL A 814 0.93 -25.76 -4.51
N PRO A 815 1.89 -26.68 -4.32
CA PRO A 815 1.63 -27.95 -3.65
C PRO A 815 1.35 -27.71 -2.16
N PHE A 816 0.41 -28.49 -1.59
CA PHE A 816 0.01 -28.36 -0.19
C PHE A 816 0.35 -29.60 0.63
N THR A 817 -0.09 -30.80 0.18
CA THR A 817 0.15 -32.01 0.96
C THR A 817 1.62 -32.41 0.90
N ARG A 818 2.12 -33.06 1.95
CA ARG A 818 3.50 -33.56 1.96
C ARG A 818 3.82 -34.43 0.74
N THR A 819 2.89 -35.24 0.31
CA THR A 819 3.04 -36.08 -0.88
C THR A 819 3.24 -35.27 -2.15
N ASP A 820 2.44 -34.21 -2.35
CA ASP A 820 2.53 -33.33 -3.52
C ASP A 820 3.82 -32.50 -3.49
N VAL A 821 4.22 -32.03 -2.30
CA VAL A 821 5.48 -31.31 -2.08
C VAL A 821 6.68 -32.20 -2.45
N GLU A 822 6.74 -33.42 -1.91
CA GLU A 822 7.83 -34.35 -2.20
C GLU A 822 7.85 -34.77 -3.68
N ALA A 823 6.69 -34.90 -4.33
CA ALA A 823 6.58 -35.25 -5.75
C ALA A 823 7.03 -34.08 -6.68
N SER A 824 6.82 -32.83 -6.28
CA SER A 824 7.18 -31.65 -7.06
C SER A 824 8.58 -31.10 -6.75
N ALA A 825 9.20 -31.57 -5.67
CA ALA A 825 10.49 -31.08 -5.21
C ALA A 825 11.64 -31.42 -6.17
N VAL A 826 12.46 -30.43 -6.49
CA VAL A 826 13.71 -30.59 -7.25
C VAL A 826 14.93 -30.55 -6.33
N SER A 827 14.78 -30.05 -5.09
CA SER A 827 15.83 -30.11 -4.08
C SER A 827 15.24 -30.34 -2.69
N ARG A 828 16.10 -30.89 -1.80
CA ARG A 828 15.81 -31.07 -0.39
C ARG A 828 17.05 -30.68 0.42
N GLU A 829 16.85 -29.85 1.43
CA GLU A 829 17.88 -29.48 2.40
C GLU A 829 17.41 -29.82 3.82
N THR A 830 18.34 -30.20 4.68
CA THR A 830 18.10 -30.45 6.11
C THR A 830 18.97 -29.53 6.93
N VAL A 831 18.37 -28.82 7.88
CA VAL A 831 19.03 -27.92 8.83
C VAL A 831 18.74 -28.42 10.24
N MET A 832 19.77 -28.52 11.06
CA MET A 832 19.64 -28.94 12.46
C MET A 832 19.57 -27.70 13.36
N LEU A 833 18.56 -27.64 14.24
CA LEU A 833 18.55 -26.65 15.32
C LEU A 833 19.66 -27.03 16.31
N ARG A 834 20.61 -26.11 16.53
CA ARG A 834 21.76 -26.29 17.44
C ARG A 834 21.50 -25.68 18.82
#